data_65cd5caeebc8f4d1382995b17fa986d9
#
_entry.id   65cd5caeebc8f4d1382995b17fa986d9
#
_cell.length_a   1.000
_cell.length_b   1.000
_cell.length_c   1.000
_cell.angle_alpha   90.00
_cell.angle_beta   90.00
_cell.angle_gamma   90.00
#
_symmetry.space_group_name_H-M   'P 1'
#
loop_
_entity.id
_entity.type
_entity.pdbx_description
1 polymer ?
#
loop_
_entity_poly.entity_id
_entity_poly.type
_entity_poly.pdbx_seq_one_letter_code
_entity_poly.pdbx_strand_id
1 'polypeptide(L)'
;MKKLNTVKLPLAACLVSLSCSALTQEMEEVIITASLIDASSKEISNPLHVVNGESVATDASQSIGASIDGLVGISSSDYGAAVGQPIIRGMSGSRVKILNNGIVIRDVSGLGPDHANDADLNNIQQIEIVRGPSSLLYANGTIGGIVNIVDNTIARTDFEESRFKLGLEAQSVNDGDSHDFSFQNNIGGLNISAAYKDSKFGDFDIPLGAVIHHEEDHEEDHEEDHEEDHEEDHEEDLGYLPNSDAESRSKRLGISKTGDWGFFGLSVVETENLFGVPYHGEGHEGHNDEHDDDHDEHDDDHDDDHDDDHADEDEHEGERIFSKTESNIVNLEGSLLLGTSWLKRIDYNFRDSDYSHTEQHAEEEGHEEHGDDDHEEGPTTFNNEAREYGTIFDLSNDSLSQKVALNYVVEEIAIIGDEAFINPTESKELILGYYLSKDLDLFHIDFGIRHDRTSRKGSVSHAEDHEELHEEDHAGEHGDEHETELEFFDRDINSTSYALALSRDINESLEINVGLSSVERAPSAVELLMNGPHLATGRFEVGNFNLVAEQSNNIDLTFNYSNDGLYAGLTFFHNDVDNYIYLMDETEADHDAHDEDEHHGDLVLANYLQQDAKFKGYELEIGKTFNLSHGALTLAFGRDSVSGEFADGQYISRMTPERDLYKVVYIADNLKFLLSLKDVSAQNDTAANETASDGFKMLNLNLSKTIESSSGNILTLSVFGKNLLDEAARNHSSFVKDEVPLAGRNLGVRASYSF
;
A
#
# COMPACT_ATOMS: atom_id res chain seq x y z
N MET A 1 32.15 -2.95 22.50
CA MET A 1 32.03 -1.70 23.29
C MET A 1 32.00 -0.52 22.32
N LYS A 2 30.89 -0.33 21.62
CA LYS A 2 30.69 0.82 20.72
C LYS A 2 30.45 2.08 21.56
N LYS A 3 31.10 3.15 21.18
CA LYS A 3 31.06 4.44 21.91
C LYS A 3 29.76 5.14 21.57
N LEU A 4 28.92 5.38 22.58
CA LEU A 4 27.78 6.30 22.48
C LEU A 4 28.27 7.70 22.07
N ASN A 5 27.95 8.10 20.85
CA ASN A 5 28.09 9.49 20.42
C ASN A 5 26.89 10.27 20.94
N THR A 6 27.06 10.95 22.05
CA THR A 6 26.08 11.88 22.60
C THR A 6 25.96 13.11 21.72
N VAL A 7 24.89 13.20 20.96
CA VAL A 7 24.43 14.45 20.34
C VAL A 7 23.96 15.37 21.46
N LYS A 8 24.74 16.43 21.72
CA LYS A 8 24.38 17.49 22.67
C LYS A 8 23.47 18.49 21.98
N LEU A 9 22.14 18.30 22.10
CA LEU A 9 21.18 19.37 21.85
C LEU A 9 21.20 20.33 23.08
N PRO A 10 21.35 21.64 22.91
CA PRO A 10 21.17 22.59 24.00
C PRO A 10 19.68 22.82 24.23
N LEU A 11 19.14 22.22 25.27
CA LEU A 11 17.78 22.49 25.76
C LEU A 11 17.79 23.87 26.43
N ALA A 12 17.40 24.93 25.72
CA ALA A 12 17.12 26.23 26.26
C ALA A 12 15.68 26.29 26.76
N ALA A 13 15.49 26.08 28.07
CA ALA A 13 14.21 26.25 28.74
C ALA A 13 13.86 27.74 28.82
N CYS A 14 12.92 28.22 28.00
CA CYS A 14 12.23 29.48 28.22
C CYS A 14 10.85 29.23 28.80
N LEU A 15 10.70 29.33 30.11
CA LEU A 15 9.42 29.45 30.80
C LEU A 15 8.86 30.87 30.55
N VAL A 16 7.84 30.97 29.69
CA VAL A 16 7.02 32.17 29.56
C VAL A 16 5.62 31.86 30.01
N SER A 17 5.20 32.45 31.11
CA SER A 17 3.82 32.43 31.60
C SER A 17 2.96 33.37 30.74
N LEU A 18 2.00 32.81 29.97
CA LEU A 18 0.99 33.54 29.22
C LEU A 18 -0.42 33.21 29.74
N SER A 19 -1.13 34.28 30.02
CA SER A 19 -2.53 34.30 30.45
C SER A 19 -3.47 33.91 29.29
N CYS A 20 -4.37 33.00 29.60
CA CYS A 20 -5.34 32.40 28.74
C CYS A 20 -6.51 33.31 28.39
N SER A 21 -6.82 33.49 27.11
CA SER A 21 -8.11 33.98 26.63
C SER A 21 -8.75 32.86 25.86
N ALA A 22 -9.85 32.32 26.34
CA ALA A 22 -10.57 31.21 25.73
C ALA A 22 -11.23 31.68 24.41
N LEU A 23 -10.79 31.08 23.29
CA LEU A 23 -11.52 31.08 22.04
C LEU A 23 -11.98 29.61 21.80
N THR A 24 -13.28 29.43 21.75
CA THR A 24 -13.89 28.16 21.33
C THR A 24 -13.67 28.01 19.83
N GLN A 25 -12.75 27.13 19.47
CA GLN A 25 -12.55 26.72 18.09
C GLN A 25 -13.69 25.74 17.75
N GLU A 26 -14.57 26.15 16.82
CA GLU A 26 -15.52 25.22 16.19
C GLU A 26 -14.68 24.13 15.46
N MET A 27 -15.03 22.85 15.67
CA MET A 27 -14.44 21.77 14.88
C MET A 27 -14.75 22.06 13.40
N GLU A 28 -13.71 22.20 12.58
CA GLU A 28 -13.89 22.31 11.13
C GLU A 28 -14.73 21.11 10.65
N GLU A 29 -15.82 21.41 9.96
CA GLU A 29 -16.67 20.43 9.35
C GLU A 29 -15.86 19.73 8.25
N VAL A 30 -15.64 18.42 8.40
CA VAL A 30 -14.87 17.63 7.43
C VAL A 30 -15.72 17.51 6.16
N ILE A 31 -15.31 18.17 5.09
CA ILE A 31 -15.97 18.09 3.78
C ILE A 31 -15.39 16.88 3.03
N ILE A 32 -16.22 15.90 2.76
CA ILE A 32 -15.84 14.69 2.04
C ILE A 32 -15.84 14.97 0.54
N THR A 33 -14.67 14.85 -0.08
CA THR A 33 -14.48 15.14 -1.51
C THR A 33 -14.64 13.90 -2.39
N ALA A 34 -14.37 12.70 -1.86
CA ALA A 34 -14.60 11.43 -2.57
C ALA A 34 -16.07 11.07 -2.66
N SER A 35 -16.88 11.59 -1.75
CA SER A 35 -18.32 11.51 -1.89
C SER A 35 -18.76 12.52 -2.96
N LEU A 36 -19.41 12.05 -4.01
CA LEU A 36 -20.08 12.91 -4.99
C LEU A 36 -21.30 13.64 -4.39
N ILE A 37 -21.58 13.38 -3.12
CA ILE A 37 -22.59 14.05 -2.32
C ILE A 37 -21.84 15.16 -1.59
N ASP A 38 -22.25 16.41 -1.77
CA ASP A 38 -21.85 17.53 -0.92
C ASP A 38 -22.53 17.39 0.46
N ALA A 39 -22.38 16.23 1.09
CA ALA A 39 -22.98 15.89 2.36
C ALA A 39 -21.91 15.89 3.44
N SER A 40 -22.23 16.45 4.60
CA SER A 40 -21.39 16.30 5.78
C SER A 40 -21.28 14.81 6.14
N SER A 41 -20.21 14.41 6.82
CA SER A 41 -20.00 13.01 7.26
C SER A 41 -21.17 12.40 8.04
N LYS A 42 -22.11 13.23 8.52
CA LYS A 42 -23.32 12.82 9.22
C LYS A 42 -24.47 12.38 8.29
N GLU A 43 -24.40 12.70 7.00
CA GLU A 43 -25.45 12.38 6.02
C GLU A 43 -25.09 11.14 5.18
N ILE A 44 -23.93 10.55 5.39
CA ILE A 44 -23.46 9.35 4.68
C ILE A 44 -23.85 8.13 5.50
N SER A 45 -24.75 7.34 4.94
CA SER A 45 -25.30 6.14 5.57
C SER A 45 -24.37 4.94 5.58
N ASN A 46 -23.22 5.00 4.87
CA ASN A 46 -22.26 3.91 4.76
C ASN A 46 -21.03 4.16 5.66
N PRO A 47 -20.38 3.10 6.15
CA PRO A 47 -19.18 3.26 6.96
C PRO A 47 -18.13 4.04 6.17
N LEU A 48 -17.85 5.25 6.64
CA LEU A 48 -16.86 6.14 6.10
C LEU A 48 -15.89 6.49 7.20
N HIS A 49 -14.60 6.23 6.94
CA HIS A 49 -13.51 6.71 7.77
C HIS A 49 -12.87 7.92 7.11
N VAL A 50 -12.59 8.95 7.90
CA VAL A 50 -11.85 10.13 7.45
C VAL A 50 -10.69 10.34 8.41
N VAL A 51 -9.48 10.38 7.85
CA VAL A 51 -8.25 10.69 8.58
C VAL A 51 -7.77 12.07 8.15
N ASN A 52 -7.71 13.00 9.09
CA ASN A 52 -7.26 14.37 8.83
C ASN A 52 -5.77 14.40 8.47
N GLY A 53 -5.38 15.22 7.49
CA GLY A 53 -4.00 15.33 7.00
C GLY A 53 -2.98 15.77 8.06
N GLU A 54 -3.39 16.57 9.08
CA GLU A 54 -2.53 16.90 10.20
C GLU A 54 -2.22 15.65 11.06
N SER A 55 -3.19 14.76 11.23
CA SER A 55 -2.97 13.48 11.92
C SER A 55 -2.02 12.58 11.15
N VAL A 56 -2.18 12.48 9.82
CA VAL A 56 -1.24 11.74 8.95
C VAL A 56 0.18 12.32 9.06
N ALA A 57 0.32 13.65 8.97
CA ALA A 57 1.60 14.32 9.07
C ALA A 57 2.30 14.14 10.44
N THR A 58 1.53 13.98 11.54
CA THR A 58 2.08 13.77 12.89
C THR A 58 2.28 12.30 13.25
N ASP A 59 1.68 11.37 12.50
CA ASP A 59 1.86 9.94 12.70
C ASP A 59 3.17 9.43 12.10
N ALA A 60 3.83 10.21 11.23
CA ALA A 60 5.11 9.87 10.61
C ALA A 60 5.11 8.47 9.92
N SER A 61 4.01 8.11 9.26
CA SER A 61 3.91 6.88 8.49
C SER A 61 4.53 7.05 7.10
N GLN A 62 5.22 6.03 6.61
CA GLN A 62 5.91 6.07 5.33
C GLN A 62 5.02 5.60 4.17
N SER A 63 4.02 4.73 4.43
CA SER A 63 3.10 4.21 3.42
C SER A 63 1.65 4.61 3.67
N ILE A 64 0.81 4.53 2.62
CA ILE A 64 -0.63 4.80 2.72
C ILE A 64 -1.32 3.77 3.61
N GLY A 65 -0.96 2.49 3.51
CA GLY A 65 -1.51 1.43 4.35
C GLY A 65 -1.22 1.66 5.83
N ALA A 66 0.03 1.95 6.20
CA ALA A 66 0.43 2.22 7.57
C ALA A 66 -0.28 3.45 8.17
N SER A 67 -0.62 4.47 7.36
CA SER A 67 -1.33 5.66 7.85
C SER A 67 -2.79 5.44 8.20
N ILE A 68 -3.40 4.33 7.76
CA ILE A 68 -4.82 4.00 8.00
C ILE A 68 -5.03 2.68 8.74
N ASP A 69 -3.99 1.89 9.00
CA ASP A 69 -4.06 0.58 9.67
C ASP A 69 -4.69 0.61 11.08
N GLY A 70 -4.68 1.77 11.74
CA GLY A 70 -5.34 1.99 13.03
C GLY A 70 -6.86 2.13 12.99
N LEU A 71 -7.53 1.91 11.86
CA LEU A 71 -8.98 2.01 11.69
C LEU A 71 -9.63 0.63 11.73
N VAL A 72 -10.87 0.56 12.23
CA VAL A 72 -11.63 -0.69 12.28
C VAL A 72 -11.99 -1.17 10.88
N GLY A 73 -11.74 -2.45 10.60
CA GLY A 73 -11.97 -3.08 9.29
C GLY A 73 -10.93 -2.75 8.21
N ILE A 74 -9.82 -2.09 8.59
CA ILE A 74 -8.74 -1.68 7.69
C ILE A 74 -7.41 -2.12 8.26
N SER A 75 -6.60 -2.79 7.46
CA SER A 75 -5.23 -3.19 7.77
C SER A 75 -4.30 -2.84 6.60
N SER A 76 -3.03 -3.11 6.77
CA SER A 76 -2.01 -2.97 5.74
C SER A 76 -1.31 -4.30 5.54
N SER A 77 -0.95 -4.64 4.30
CA SER A 77 0.20 -5.50 4.07
C SER A 77 1.48 -4.67 4.16
N ASP A 78 2.61 -5.30 4.32
CA ASP A 78 3.92 -4.63 4.30
C ASP A 78 4.95 -5.52 3.63
N TYR A 79 5.95 -4.84 3.08
CA TYR A 79 7.16 -5.42 2.53
C TYR A 79 8.31 -4.45 2.86
N GLY A 80 8.67 -4.37 4.14
CA GLY A 80 9.49 -3.27 4.69
C GLY A 80 8.70 -1.97 4.94
N ALA A 81 9.37 -0.94 5.44
CA ALA A 81 8.71 0.27 5.92
C ALA A 81 8.11 1.17 4.81
N ALA A 82 8.71 1.15 3.62
CA ALA A 82 8.28 1.98 2.48
C ALA A 82 7.05 1.41 1.77
N VAL A 83 6.87 0.09 1.80
CA VAL A 83 5.79 -0.62 1.12
C VAL A 83 4.70 -1.01 2.11
N GLY A 84 3.49 -0.51 1.93
CA GLY A 84 2.34 -0.83 2.75
C GLY A 84 1.06 -0.61 1.97
N GLN A 85 0.45 -1.69 1.49
CA GLN A 85 -0.77 -1.64 0.68
C GLN A 85 -2.02 -1.79 1.57
N PRO A 86 -3.06 -0.95 1.39
CA PRO A 86 -4.29 -1.04 2.16
C PRO A 86 -5.05 -2.35 1.95
N ILE A 87 -5.52 -2.93 3.04
CA ILE A 87 -6.43 -4.08 3.06
C ILE A 87 -7.74 -3.64 3.72
N ILE A 88 -8.87 -3.89 3.07
CA ILE A 88 -10.20 -3.56 3.57
C ILE A 88 -11.03 -4.84 3.65
N ARG A 89 -11.38 -5.28 4.87
CA ARG A 89 -12.16 -6.52 5.10
C ARG A 89 -11.53 -7.76 4.43
N GLY A 90 -10.21 -7.89 4.48
CA GLY A 90 -9.46 -8.97 3.86
C GLY A 90 -9.30 -8.86 2.35
N MET A 91 -9.79 -7.79 1.71
CA MET A 91 -9.59 -7.50 0.29
C MET A 91 -8.38 -6.60 0.09
N SER A 92 -7.49 -6.97 -0.82
CA SER A 92 -6.22 -6.27 -1.13
C SER A 92 -6.00 -6.12 -2.64
N GLY A 93 -4.90 -5.50 -3.03
CA GLY A 93 -4.46 -5.34 -4.42
C GLY A 93 -5.50 -4.68 -5.30
N SER A 94 -5.78 -5.27 -6.46
CA SER A 94 -6.71 -4.73 -7.46
C SER A 94 -8.17 -4.56 -6.98
N ARG A 95 -8.55 -5.12 -5.81
CA ARG A 95 -9.88 -5.01 -5.20
C ARG A 95 -10.06 -3.79 -4.31
N VAL A 96 -8.96 -3.13 -3.91
CA VAL A 96 -8.94 -1.85 -3.19
C VAL A 96 -8.33 -0.79 -4.10
N LYS A 97 -9.07 0.27 -4.41
CA LYS A 97 -8.56 1.32 -5.31
C LYS A 97 -8.07 2.52 -4.51
N ILE A 98 -6.85 2.94 -4.82
CA ILE A 98 -6.26 4.15 -4.27
C ILE A 98 -6.45 5.29 -5.25
N LEU A 99 -6.99 6.40 -4.78
CA LEU A 99 -7.30 7.57 -5.57
C LEU A 99 -6.61 8.81 -4.99
N ASN A 100 -6.33 9.75 -5.87
CA ASN A 100 -5.98 11.10 -5.48
C ASN A 100 -7.01 12.07 -6.11
N ASN A 101 -7.72 12.82 -5.26
CA ASN A 101 -8.81 13.73 -5.65
C ASN A 101 -9.91 13.06 -6.51
N GLY A 102 -10.19 11.78 -6.26
CA GLY A 102 -11.22 11.03 -6.98
C GLY A 102 -10.76 10.43 -8.31
N ILE A 103 -9.48 10.48 -8.64
CA ILE A 103 -8.88 9.87 -9.84
C ILE A 103 -7.97 8.73 -9.40
N VAL A 104 -8.07 7.57 -10.04
CA VAL A 104 -7.28 6.38 -9.69
C VAL A 104 -5.79 6.65 -9.88
N ILE A 105 -4.97 6.26 -8.90
CA ILE A 105 -3.51 6.25 -9.04
C ILE A 105 -3.13 5.08 -9.94
N ARG A 106 -2.30 5.33 -10.95
CA ARG A 106 -1.79 4.36 -11.90
C ARG A 106 -0.29 4.18 -11.67
N ASP A 107 0.04 3.12 -10.98
CA ASP A 107 1.39 2.70 -10.61
C ASP A 107 1.56 1.21 -10.91
N VAL A 108 2.59 0.58 -10.38
CA VAL A 108 2.85 -0.86 -10.52
C VAL A 108 2.56 -1.65 -9.23
N SER A 109 2.00 -1.04 -8.21
CA SER A 109 1.66 -1.70 -6.94
C SER A 109 0.69 -2.88 -7.07
N GLY A 110 -0.03 -2.96 -8.18
CA GLY A 110 -0.88 -4.10 -8.52
C GLY A 110 -0.15 -5.28 -9.15
N LEU A 111 1.15 -5.18 -9.43
CA LEU A 111 1.98 -6.23 -10.01
C LEU A 111 2.54 -7.17 -8.94
N GLY A 112 2.91 -6.65 -7.76
CA GLY A 112 3.51 -7.43 -6.69
C GLY A 112 3.27 -6.86 -5.29
N PRO A 113 3.52 -7.65 -4.23
CA PRO A 113 3.38 -7.21 -2.84
C PRO A 113 4.52 -6.28 -2.38
N ASP A 114 5.65 -6.29 -3.04
CA ASP A 114 6.89 -5.53 -2.84
C ASP A 114 6.83 -4.12 -3.44
N HIS A 115 5.88 -3.86 -4.35
CA HIS A 115 5.76 -2.57 -5.01
C HIS A 115 4.94 -1.56 -4.19
N ALA A 116 5.56 -0.40 -3.91
CA ALA A 116 4.91 0.69 -3.18
C ALA A 116 3.81 1.37 -4.01
N ASN A 117 2.76 1.84 -3.32
CA ASN A 117 1.78 2.72 -3.94
C ASN A 117 2.38 4.11 -4.19
N ASP A 118 2.15 4.71 -5.38
CA ASP A 118 2.53 6.10 -5.71
C ASP A 118 1.62 7.11 -5.00
N ALA A 119 1.62 7.07 -3.67
CA ALA A 119 0.74 7.82 -2.79
C ALA A 119 1.50 8.91 -2.02
N ASP A 120 1.61 10.11 -2.58
CA ASP A 120 2.23 11.22 -1.87
C ASP A 120 1.30 11.78 -0.76
N LEU A 121 1.70 11.57 0.50
CA LEU A 121 0.98 12.03 1.70
C LEU A 121 1.42 13.43 2.17
N ASN A 122 2.28 14.12 1.42
CA ASN A 122 2.74 15.46 1.78
C ASN A 122 1.62 16.50 1.60
N ASN A 123 1.40 17.31 2.63
CA ASN A 123 0.45 18.45 2.61
C ASN A 123 -0.96 18.08 2.11
N ILE A 124 -1.44 16.89 2.45
CA ILE A 124 -2.80 16.46 2.16
C ILE A 124 -3.80 17.09 3.13
N GLN A 125 -5.06 17.18 2.73
CA GLN A 125 -6.15 17.62 3.59
C GLN A 125 -6.69 16.46 4.44
N GLN A 126 -6.93 15.31 3.81
CA GLN A 126 -7.47 14.11 4.46
C GLN A 126 -7.28 12.85 3.59
N ILE A 127 -7.45 11.70 4.23
CA ILE A 127 -7.65 10.40 3.58
C ILE A 127 -9.07 9.96 3.86
N GLU A 128 -9.80 9.55 2.84
CA GLU A 128 -11.19 9.10 2.91
C GLU A 128 -11.27 7.63 2.52
N ILE A 129 -11.95 6.82 3.31
CA ILE A 129 -12.22 5.42 2.97
C ILE A 129 -13.71 5.28 2.69
N VAL A 130 -14.05 4.91 1.45
CA VAL A 130 -15.43 4.90 0.94
C VAL A 130 -15.80 3.51 0.43
N ARG A 131 -16.98 3.05 0.81
CA ARG A 131 -17.60 1.81 0.35
C ARG A 131 -19.05 2.04 -0.08
N GLY A 132 -19.61 1.10 -0.82
CA GLY A 132 -21.02 1.12 -1.22
C GLY A 132 -21.35 1.95 -2.46
N PRO A 133 -22.58 2.45 -2.62
CA PRO A 133 -23.07 3.00 -3.88
C PRO A 133 -22.27 4.15 -4.48
N SER A 134 -21.71 5.02 -3.65
CA SER A 134 -20.92 6.17 -4.11
C SER A 134 -19.57 5.76 -4.68
N SER A 135 -18.96 4.65 -4.22
CA SER A 135 -17.68 4.19 -4.75
C SER A 135 -17.73 3.81 -6.23
N LEU A 136 -18.89 3.35 -6.72
CA LEU A 136 -19.07 2.94 -8.10
C LEU A 136 -18.95 4.08 -9.13
N LEU A 137 -19.01 5.34 -8.70
CA LEU A 137 -18.82 6.47 -9.61
C LEU A 137 -17.35 6.78 -9.91
N TYR A 138 -16.44 6.36 -9.03
CA TYR A 138 -15.03 6.74 -9.10
C TYR A 138 -14.14 5.65 -9.73
N ALA A 139 -14.33 4.40 -9.36
CA ALA A 139 -13.45 3.32 -9.81
C ALA A 139 -14.20 2.02 -10.08
N ASN A 140 -13.62 1.18 -10.93
CA ASN A 140 -14.10 -0.16 -11.24
C ASN A 140 -13.56 -1.18 -10.22
N GLY A 141 -14.27 -2.31 -10.08
CA GLY A 141 -13.79 -3.44 -9.27
C GLY A 141 -13.58 -3.12 -7.79
N THR A 142 -14.27 -2.12 -7.23
CA THR A 142 -14.14 -1.66 -5.84
C THR A 142 -14.80 -2.62 -4.85
N ILE A 143 -14.39 -3.88 -4.86
CA ILE A 143 -14.94 -4.95 -4.00
C ILE A 143 -14.67 -4.63 -2.53
N GLY A 144 -13.43 -4.29 -2.18
CA GLY A 144 -13.03 -3.85 -0.84
C GLY A 144 -13.44 -2.41 -0.54
N GLY A 145 -13.36 -1.54 -1.54
CA GLY A 145 -13.65 -0.12 -1.41
C GLY A 145 -12.59 0.78 -2.05
N ILE A 146 -12.62 2.05 -1.65
CA ILE A 146 -11.74 3.11 -2.14
C ILE A 146 -11.01 3.75 -0.97
N VAL A 147 -9.73 4.03 -1.14
CA VAL A 147 -8.91 4.92 -0.30
C VAL A 147 -8.59 6.15 -1.12
N ASN A 148 -9.19 7.31 -0.79
CA ASN A 148 -9.02 8.55 -1.55
C ASN A 148 -8.18 9.55 -0.76
N ILE A 149 -7.06 9.95 -1.34
CA ILE A 149 -6.21 11.02 -0.83
C ILE A 149 -6.75 12.34 -1.36
N VAL A 150 -7.07 13.26 -0.47
CA VAL A 150 -7.56 14.61 -0.81
C VAL A 150 -6.48 15.63 -0.54
N ASP A 151 -6.11 16.38 -1.56
CA ASP A 151 -5.22 17.51 -1.45
C ASP A 151 -5.85 18.79 -2.03
N ASN A 152 -5.19 19.93 -1.84
CA ASN A 152 -5.62 21.23 -2.34
C ASN A 152 -4.57 21.85 -3.28
N THR A 153 -3.88 21.01 -4.03
CA THR A 153 -2.89 21.47 -5.04
C THR A 153 -3.59 22.30 -6.11
N ILE A 154 -4.78 21.85 -6.56
CA ILE A 154 -5.69 22.68 -7.37
C ILE A 154 -6.79 23.23 -6.45
N ALA A 155 -6.67 24.50 -6.07
CA ALA A 155 -7.65 25.15 -5.21
C ALA A 155 -9.00 25.27 -5.94
N ARG A 156 -10.07 24.80 -5.30
CA ARG A 156 -11.46 24.85 -5.80
C ARG A 156 -12.22 26.08 -5.35
N THR A 157 -11.69 26.76 -4.34
CA THR A 157 -12.13 28.08 -3.84
C THR A 157 -10.91 29.00 -3.72
N ASP A 158 -11.14 30.31 -3.72
CA ASP A 158 -10.02 31.26 -3.56
C ASP A 158 -9.35 31.09 -2.19
N PHE A 159 -8.04 31.08 -2.16
CA PHE A 159 -7.30 31.19 -0.93
C PHE A 159 -7.55 32.57 -0.31
N GLU A 160 -8.07 32.59 0.91
CA GLU A 160 -8.38 33.85 1.62
C GLU A 160 -7.13 34.51 2.15
N GLU A 161 -6.10 33.71 2.53
CA GLU A 161 -4.85 34.15 3.13
C GLU A 161 -3.64 33.54 2.45
N SER A 162 -2.54 34.31 2.44
CA SER A 162 -1.24 33.76 2.09
C SER A 162 -0.75 32.91 3.26
N ARG A 163 -0.43 31.64 3.01
CA ARG A 163 0.09 30.72 4.02
C ARG A 163 1.37 30.07 3.53
N PHE A 164 2.37 30.09 4.40
CA PHE A 164 3.62 29.39 4.22
C PHE A 164 3.83 28.46 5.42
N LYS A 165 4.15 27.18 5.18
CA LYS A 165 4.37 26.18 6.22
C LYS A 165 5.73 25.51 6.02
N LEU A 166 6.46 25.31 7.11
CA LEU A 166 7.71 24.55 7.17
C LEU A 166 7.53 23.42 8.19
N GLY A 167 7.99 22.23 7.86
CA GLY A 167 8.02 21.08 8.74
C GLY A 167 9.42 20.48 8.84
N LEU A 168 9.79 20.01 10.03
CA LEU A 168 11.01 19.27 10.32
C LEU A 168 10.66 18.09 11.22
N GLU A 169 11.19 16.92 10.91
CA GLU A 169 10.94 15.69 11.66
C GLU A 169 12.25 14.93 11.84
N ALA A 170 12.39 14.22 12.96
CA ALA A 170 13.45 13.26 13.21
C ALA A 170 12.92 12.09 14.03
N GLN A 171 13.41 10.89 13.76
CA GLN A 171 13.01 9.65 14.44
C GLN A 171 14.19 8.73 14.70
N SER A 172 14.04 7.82 15.68
CA SER A 172 15.18 7.05 16.22
C SER A 172 15.34 5.68 15.60
N VAL A 173 14.26 5.03 15.14
CA VAL A 173 14.30 3.62 14.74
C VAL A 173 15.16 3.35 13.49
N ASN A 174 15.35 4.37 12.67
CA ASN A 174 16.12 4.30 11.43
C ASN A 174 17.00 5.56 11.22
N ASP A 175 17.34 6.26 12.31
CA ASP A 175 18.07 7.55 12.29
C ASP A 175 17.51 8.55 11.25
N GLY A 176 16.19 8.46 11.00
CA GLY A 176 15.52 9.14 9.91
C GLY A 176 15.23 10.60 10.18
N ASP A 177 15.27 11.41 9.12
CA ASP A 177 14.84 12.80 9.11
C ASP A 177 13.99 13.16 7.90
N SER A 178 13.15 14.17 8.05
CA SER A 178 12.29 14.68 6.98
C SER A 178 12.11 16.17 7.10
N HIS A 179 12.04 16.86 5.97
CA HIS A 179 11.72 18.27 5.92
C HIS A 179 10.73 18.56 4.79
N ASP A 180 9.74 19.37 5.11
CA ASP A 180 8.69 19.76 4.18
C ASP A 180 8.46 21.27 4.19
N PHE A 181 8.04 21.81 3.05
CA PHE A 181 7.44 23.13 3.00
C PHE A 181 6.19 23.13 2.11
N SER A 182 5.26 24.04 2.40
CA SER A 182 4.16 24.34 1.49
C SER A 182 3.85 25.81 1.47
N PHE A 183 3.35 26.27 0.33
CA PHE A 183 2.95 27.65 0.07
C PHE A 183 1.60 27.66 -0.64
N GLN A 184 0.71 28.56 -0.24
CA GLN A 184 -0.52 28.86 -0.92
C GLN A 184 -0.83 30.35 -0.87
N ASN A 185 -1.33 30.91 -1.98
CA ASN A 185 -1.73 32.31 -2.06
C ASN A 185 -2.69 32.56 -3.22
N ASN A 186 -3.54 33.59 -3.10
CA ASN A 186 -4.28 34.14 -4.21
C ASN A 186 -3.66 35.45 -4.68
N ILE A 187 -3.16 35.48 -5.90
CA ILE A 187 -2.50 36.64 -6.50
C ILE A 187 -3.35 37.16 -7.67
N GLY A 188 -4.10 38.23 -7.43
CA GLY A 188 -4.93 38.85 -8.45
C GLY A 188 -6.07 37.99 -8.98
N GLY A 189 -6.64 37.12 -8.15
CA GLY A 189 -7.72 36.19 -8.51
C GLY A 189 -7.20 34.90 -9.16
N LEU A 190 -5.92 34.59 -9.00
CA LEU A 190 -5.28 33.36 -9.40
C LEU A 190 -4.73 32.66 -8.15
N ASN A 191 -5.19 31.47 -7.85
CA ASN A 191 -4.67 30.66 -6.76
C ASN A 191 -3.39 29.97 -7.22
N ILE A 192 -2.37 30.00 -6.38
CA ILE A 192 -1.09 29.34 -6.58
C ILE A 192 -0.80 28.53 -5.34
N SER A 193 -0.47 27.25 -5.53
CA SER A 193 -0.01 26.34 -4.48
C SER A 193 1.31 25.71 -4.88
N ALA A 194 2.18 25.47 -3.89
CA ALA A 194 3.41 24.71 -4.07
C ALA A 194 3.68 23.90 -2.80
N ALA A 195 4.18 22.69 -2.93
CA ALA A 195 4.64 21.87 -1.81
C ALA A 195 5.90 21.10 -2.21
N TYR A 196 6.73 20.85 -1.21
CA TYR A 196 7.96 20.05 -1.34
C TYR A 196 8.16 19.23 -0.08
N LYS A 197 8.62 18.02 -0.21
CA LYS A 197 9.07 17.15 0.88
C LYS A 197 10.32 16.42 0.45
N ASP A 198 11.23 16.24 1.39
CA ASP A 198 12.42 15.39 1.27
C ASP A 198 12.57 14.64 2.58
N SER A 199 12.77 13.32 2.50
CA SER A 199 12.88 12.42 3.64
C SER A 199 13.96 11.41 3.39
N LYS A 200 14.73 11.09 4.44
CA LYS A 200 15.76 10.08 4.42
C LYS A 200 15.68 9.24 5.69
N PHE A 201 15.62 7.93 5.51
CA PHE A 201 15.51 6.93 6.56
C PHE A 201 16.56 5.84 6.29
N GLY A 202 17.36 5.48 7.28
CA GLY A 202 18.25 4.31 7.22
C GLY A 202 17.48 3.03 7.53
N ASP A 203 18.20 1.93 7.60
CA ASP A 203 17.65 0.65 8.01
C ASP A 203 17.04 0.74 9.41
N PHE A 204 15.90 0.08 9.61
CA PHE A 204 15.21 0.20 10.87
C PHE A 204 15.62 -0.87 11.89
N ASP A 205 15.77 -0.43 13.14
CA ASP A 205 16.00 -1.34 14.27
C ASP A 205 14.85 -2.32 14.43
N ILE A 206 15.15 -3.59 14.69
CA ILE A 206 14.21 -4.66 15.04
C ILE A 206 14.56 -5.25 16.41
N PRO A 207 13.58 -5.81 17.15
CA PRO A 207 13.89 -6.60 18.35
C PRO A 207 14.66 -7.86 17.97
N LEU A 208 15.65 -8.25 18.80
CA LEU A 208 16.43 -9.47 18.61
C LEU A 208 15.52 -10.72 18.51
N GLY A 209 15.79 -11.60 17.57
CA GLY A 209 14.97 -12.79 17.29
C GLY A 209 13.62 -12.47 16.61
N ALA A 210 13.51 -11.31 15.97
CA ALA A 210 12.30 -10.95 15.23
C ALA A 210 12.22 -11.61 13.85
N VAL A 211 13.34 -11.89 13.20
CA VAL A 211 13.43 -12.67 11.95
C VAL A 211 13.33 -14.15 12.29
N ILE A 212 12.65 -14.95 11.47
CA ILE A 212 12.64 -16.41 11.56
C ILE A 212 13.48 -16.93 10.39
N HIS A 213 14.59 -17.55 10.72
CA HIS A 213 15.39 -18.30 9.75
C HIS A 213 14.76 -19.68 9.60
N HIS A 214 14.44 -20.09 8.40
CA HIS A 214 14.03 -21.46 8.11
C HIS A 214 15.31 -22.26 7.94
N GLU A 215 15.62 -23.12 8.92
CA GLU A 215 16.68 -24.12 8.75
C GLU A 215 16.24 -25.03 7.59
N GLU A 216 16.96 -25.01 6.48
CA GLU A 216 16.80 -26.02 5.45
C GLU A 216 17.14 -27.37 6.08
N ASP A 217 16.15 -28.28 6.17
CA ASP A 217 16.33 -29.65 6.62
C ASP A 217 17.22 -30.39 5.60
N HIS A 218 18.54 -30.20 5.69
CA HIS A 218 19.49 -31.09 5.06
C HIS A 218 19.35 -32.45 5.75
N GLU A 219 18.59 -33.39 5.15
CA GLU A 219 18.56 -34.78 5.59
C GLU A 219 20.00 -35.33 5.54
N GLU A 220 20.67 -35.35 6.71
CA GLU A 220 21.98 -35.93 6.90
C GLU A 220 21.92 -37.45 6.68
N ASP A 221 22.09 -37.94 5.46
CA ASP A 221 22.51 -39.29 5.17
C ASP A 221 24.06 -39.41 5.15
N HIS A 222 24.73 -39.07 6.26
CA HIS A 222 26.13 -39.41 6.44
C HIS A 222 26.31 -40.26 7.68
N GLU A 223 26.51 -41.60 7.44
CA GLU A 223 26.99 -42.55 8.43
C GLU A 223 28.47 -42.22 8.82
N GLU A 224 28.64 -41.89 10.14
CA GLU A 224 29.77 -42.15 11.04
C GLU A 224 31.18 -41.69 10.65
N ASP A 225 31.76 -40.95 11.62
CA ASP A 225 33.18 -40.77 11.95
C ASP A 225 33.93 -39.55 11.37
N HIS A 226 33.58 -38.34 11.83
CA HIS A 226 34.59 -37.31 12.08
C HIS A 226 34.14 -36.39 13.22
N GLU A 227 34.76 -36.51 14.41
CA GLU A 227 34.78 -35.48 15.44
C GLU A 227 35.67 -34.32 14.92
N GLU A 228 35.14 -33.38 14.17
CA GLU A 228 35.74 -32.08 13.96
C GLU A 228 34.71 -31.05 14.44
N ASP A 229 35.16 -30.16 15.32
CA ASP A 229 34.44 -29.04 15.86
C ASP A 229 34.02 -28.14 14.69
N HIS A 230 32.83 -28.35 14.10
CA HIS A 230 32.16 -27.33 13.30
C HIS A 230 31.71 -26.27 14.29
N GLU A 231 32.41 -25.14 14.35
CA GLU A 231 31.84 -23.91 14.86
C GLU A 231 30.60 -23.65 13.98
N GLU A 232 29.41 -23.90 14.54
CA GLU A 232 28.17 -23.53 13.93
C GLU A 232 28.26 -22.02 13.65
N ASP A 233 28.33 -21.61 12.39
CA ASP A 233 28.20 -20.24 11.96
C ASP A 233 26.77 -19.78 12.31
N HIS A 234 26.59 -19.40 13.58
CA HIS A 234 25.37 -18.72 14.01
C HIS A 234 25.34 -17.39 13.27
N GLU A 235 24.47 -17.26 12.27
CA GLU A 235 24.09 -15.96 11.75
C GLU A 235 23.78 -15.05 12.95
N GLU A 236 24.58 -14.01 13.14
CA GLU A 236 24.41 -13.10 14.27
C GLU A 236 23.06 -12.42 14.14
N ASP A 237 22.17 -12.61 15.14
CA ASP A 237 20.92 -11.86 15.28
C ASP A 237 21.19 -10.36 15.10
N LEU A 238 21.01 -9.84 13.89
CA LEU A 238 21.14 -8.42 13.59
C LEU A 238 20.06 -7.65 14.35
N GLY A 239 20.44 -6.57 15.02
CA GLY A 239 19.50 -5.69 15.72
C GLY A 239 18.77 -4.72 14.80
N TYR A 240 18.89 -4.86 13.49
CA TYR A 240 18.25 -4.05 12.44
C TYR A 240 17.92 -4.96 11.24
N LEU A 241 17.01 -4.51 10.38
CA LEU A 241 16.66 -5.19 9.14
C LEU A 241 17.46 -4.58 7.98
N PRO A 242 18.38 -5.33 7.35
CA PRO A 242 19.10 -4.89 6.16
C PRO A 242 18.12 -4.52 5.01
N ASN A 243 18.57 -3.66 4.09
CA ASN A 243 17.78 -3.24 2.93
C ASN A 243 16.38 -2.70 3.28
N SER A 244 16.21 -2.04 4.44
CA SER A 244 14.95 -1.46 4.87
C SER A 244 14.97 0.07 4.89
N ASP A 245 16.03 0.68 4.37
CA ASP A 245 16.19 2.11 4.21
C ASP A 245 15.23 2.69 3.16
N ALA A 246 14.96 4.00 3.25
CA ALA A 246 14.11 4.69 2.28
C ALA A 246 14.47 6.17 2.13
N GLU A 247 14.48 6.65 0.91
CA GLU A 247 14.54 8.09 0.58
C GLU A 247 13.31 8.45 -0.26
N SER A 248 12.68 9.60 0.03
CA SER A 248 11.53 10.08 -0.73
C SER A 248 11.61 11.57 -0.96
N ARG A 249 11.37 11.99 -2.20
CA ARG A 249 11.27 13.39 -2.58
C ARG A 249 10.00 13.64 -3.39
N SER A 250 9.23 14.65 -2.98
CA SER A 250 7.99 15.04 -3.65
C SER A 250 7.97 16.54 -3.93
N LYS A 251 7.51 16.91 -5.12
CA LYS A 251 7.35 18.29 -5.59
C LYS A 251 5.97 18.44 -6.19
N ARG A 252 5.22 19.44 -5.74
CA ARG A 252 3.89 19.77 -6.26
C ARG A 252 3.80 21.23 -6.60
N LEU A 253 3.18 21.54 -7.73
CA LEU A 253 2.84 22.90 -8.15
C LEU A 253 1.43 22.92 -8.71
N GLY A 254 0.59 23.83 -8.22
CA GLY A 254 -0.79 23.99 -8.67
C GLY A 254 -1.11 25.45 -8.97
N ILE A 255 -1.97 25.64 -9.96
CA ILE A 255 -2.54 26.93 -10.32
C ILE A 255 -4.01 26.76 -10.63
N SER A 256 -4.87 27.62 -10.09
CA SER A 256 -6.30 27.59 -10.40
C SER A 256 -6.92 28.98 -10.44
N LYS A 257 -8.07 29.05 -11.11
CA LYS A 257 -8.93 30.21 -11.10
C LYS A 257 -10.34 29.80 -10.76
N THR A 258 -10.95 30.50 -9.82
CA THR A 258 -12.30 30.27 -9.33
C THR A 258 -13.22 31.45 -9.65
N GLY A 259 -14.51 31.27 -9.52
CA GLY A 259 -15.52 32.28 -9.70
C GLY A 259 -16.94 31.72 -9.62
N ASP A 260 -17.95 32.57 -9.80
CA ASP A 260 -19.38 32.16 -9.80
C ASP A 260 -19.71 31.12 -10.87
N TRP A 261 -18.82 30.91 -11.85
CA TRP A 261 -18.95 29.93 -12.93
C TRP A 261 -18.40 28.56 -12.56
N GLY A 262 -17.69 28.45 -11.43
CA GLY A 262 -16.97 27.26 -10.98
C GLY A 262 -15.48 27.51 -10.87
N PHE A 263 -14.68 26.51 -11.21
CA PHE A 263 -13.21 26.63 -11.20
C PHE A 263 -12.58 25.86 -12.36
N PHE A 264 -11.32 26.19 -12.62
CA PHE A 264 -10.43 25.48 -13.52
C PHE A 264 -9.00 25.54 -12.95
N GLY A 265 -8.29 24.44 -12.96
CA GLY A 265 -6.91 24.38 -12.48
C GLY A 265 -6.06 23.32 -13.16
N LEU A 266 -4.77 23.52 -13.02
CA LEU A 266 -3.70 22.65 -13.51
C LEU A 266 -2.74 22.37 -12.36
N SER A 267 -2.26 21.15 -12.23
CA SER A 267 -1.14 20.79 -11.34
C SER A 267 -0.13 19.88 -12.00
N VAL A 268 1.09 19.96 -11.51
CA VAL A 268 2.18 19.05 -11.81
C VAL A 268 2.68 18.48 -10.50
N VAL A 269 2.85 17.17 -10.43
CA VAL A 269 3.41 16.42 -9.30
C VAL A 269 4.57 15.60 -9.82
N GLU A 270 5.69 15.66 -9.13
CA GLU A 270 6.89 14.87 -9.38
C GLU A 270 7.27 14.17 -8.07
N THR A 271 7.40 12.86 -8.10
CA THR A 271 7.79 12.03 -6.95
C THR A 271 8.97 11.15 -7.34
N GLU A 272 9.98 11.13 -6.50
CA GLU A 272 11.16 10.26 -6.62
C GLU A 272 11.29 9.50 -5.29
N ASN A 273 11.36 8.17 -5.32
CA ASN A 273 11.64 7.36 -4.14
C ASN A 273 12.78 6.40 -4.43
N LEU A 274 13.55 6.09 -3.40
CA LEU A 274 14.55 5.04 -3.36
C LEU A 274 14.30 4.26 -2.07
N PHE A 275 14.16 2.94 -2.14
CA PHE A 275 14.00 2.12 -0.94
C PHE A 275 14.64 0.75 -1.12
N GLY A 276 15.20 0.21 -0.04
CA GLY A 276 15.75 -1.13 -0.02
C GLY A 276 14.65 -2.19 -0.10
N VAL A 277 14.99 -3.34 -0.69
CA VAL A 277 14.14 -4.54 -0.77
C VAL A 277 14.70 -5.54 0.25
N PRO A 278 14.03 -5.71 1.42
CA PRO A 278 14.62 -6.45 2.54
C PRO A 278 14.57 -7.97 2.38
N TYR A 279 13.89 -8.49 1.38
CA TYR A 279 13.85 -9.90 1.03
C TYR A 279 13.86 -10.05 -0.50
N HIS A 280 14.66 -10.98 -0.98
CA HIS A 280 14.76 -11.32 -2.39
C HIS A 280 15.15 -12.81 -2.46
N GLY A 281 14.43 -13.60 -3.24
CA GLY A 281 14.77 -15.00 -3.45
C GLY A 281 16.02 -15.09 -4.33
N GLU A 282 16.96 -15.92 -3.95
CA GLU A 282 18.14 -16.20 -4.77
C GLU A 282 17.70 -17.10 -5.95
N GLY A 283 17.77 -16.58 -7.15
CA GLY A 283 17.69 -17.39 -8.37
C GLY A 283 19.02 -18.07 -8.65
N HIS A 284 19.41 -19.05 -7.84
CA HIS A 284 20.59 -19.83 -8.17
C HIS A 284 20.36 -20.63 -9.44
N GLU A 285 20.94 -20.21 -10.56
CA GLU A 285 21.23 -21.13 -11.65
C GLU A 285 22.16 -22.23 -11.10
N GLY A 286 21.62 -23.44 -10.92
CA GLY A 286 22.33 -24.56 -10.34
C GLY A 286 23.65 -24.81 -11.05
N HIS A 287 24.75 -24.44 -10.42
CA HIS A 287 26.06 -24.99 -10.79
C HIS A 287 26.07 -26.49 -10.48
N ASN A 288 25.71 -27.29 -11.48
CA ASN A 288 26.04 -28.71 -11.48
C ASN A 288 27.56 -28.84 -11.56
N ASP A 289 28.22 -28.76 -10.40
CA ASP A 289 29.60 -29.20 -10.27
C ASP A 289 29.65 -30.72 -10.46
N GLU A 290 29.66 -31.18 -11.73
CA GLU A 290 30.12 -32.50 -12.06
C GLU A 290 31.66 -32.55 -11.73
N HIS A 291 31.97 -32.81 -10.47
CA HIS A 291 33.33 -33.21 -10.08
C HIS A 291 33.60 -34.58 -10.65
N ASP A 292 34.20 -34.63 -11.85
CA ASP A 292 34.91 -35.81 -12.37
C ASP A 292 36.09 -36.12 -11.43
N ASP A 293 35.91 -37.09 -10.53
CA ASP A 293 36.95 -37.69 -9.69
C ASP A 293 38.00 -38.42 -10.54
N ASP A 294 38.99 -37.71 -11.06
CA ASP A 294 40.26 -38.30 -11.51
C ASP A 294 41.37 -38.01 -10.50
N HIS A 295 41.45 -38.86 -9.49
CA HIS A 295 42.58 -38.91 -8.57
C HIS A 295 43.84 -39.47 -9.26
N ASP A 296 44.76 -38.59 -9.63
CA ASP A 296 46.18 -38.98 -9.88
C ASP A 296 47.02 -38.55 -8.68
N GLU A 297 47.62 -39.60 -8.04
CA GLU A 297 48.58 -39.52 -6.93
C GLU A 297 49.80 -38.67 -7.32
N HIS A 298 50.08 -37.56 -6.60
CA HIS A 298 51.43 -37.01 -6.49
C HIS A 298 51.75 -36.63 -5.05
N ASP A 299 52.62 -37.46 -4.46
CA ASP A 299 53.50 -37.09 -3.33
C ASP A 299 54.44 -35.96 -3.74
N ASP A 300 54.52 -34.91 -2.94
CA ASP A 300 55.77 -34.18 -2.71
C ASP A 300 55.64 -33.20 -1.52
N ASP A 301 56.55 -33.41 -0.55
CA ASP A 301 56.80 -32.61 0.65
C ASP A 301 57.19 -31.16 0.32
N HIS A 302 56.52 -30.16 0.90
CA HIS A 302 57.11 -28.85 1.19
C HIS A 302 56.56 -28.28 2.50
N ASP A 303 57.44 -28.28 3.53
CA ASP A 303 57.38 -27.39 4.68
C ASP A 303 57.69 -25.97 4.22
N ASP A 304 56.77 -25.02 4.51
CA ASP A 304 57.11 -23.59 4.66
C ASP A 304 56.11 -22.92 5.58
N ASP A 305 56.60 -22.48 6.75
CA ASP A 305 55.96 -21.65 7.73
C ASP A 305 55.62 -20.26 7.11
N HIS A 306 54.34 -19.90 7.00
CA HIS A 306 53.93 -18.52 6.88
C HIS A 306 52.83 -18.21 7.92
N ASP A 307 53.31 -17.61 9.05
CA ASP A 307 52.49 -16.81 9.94
C ASP A 307 52.07 -15.52 9.16
N ASP A 308 50.86 -15.44 8.63
CA ASP A 308 50.24 -14.19 8.27
C ASP A 308 48.90 -14.05 8.99
N ASP A 309 48.93 -13.19 10.04
CA ASP A 309 47.76 -12.66 10.71
C ASP A 309 46.94 -11.85 9.69
N HIS A 310 46.02 -12.49 8.97
CA HIS A 310 44.93 -11.83 8.30
C HIS A 310 43.71 -11.88 9.23
N ALA A 311 43.55 -10.83 10.04
CA ALA A 311 42.25 -10.49 10.59
C ALA A 311 41.41 -9.88 9.46
N ASP A 312 40.89 -10.73 8.62
CA ASP A 312 39.84 -10.35 7.69
C ASP A 312 38.52 -10.32 8.53
N GLU A 313 38.18 -9.11 9.02
CA GLU A 313 36.83 -8.82 9.43
C GLU A 313 36.00 -8.68 8.13
N ASP A 314 35.72 -9.79 7.45
CA ASP A 314 34.71 -9.85 6.41
C ASP A 314 33.34 -9.74 7.11
N GLU A 315 32.89 -8.50 7.28
CA GLU A 315 31.47 -8.22 7.52
C GLU A 315 30.75 -8.66 6.23
N HIS A 316 30.14 -9.84 6.20
CA HIS A 316 29.15 -10.21 5.21
C HIS A 316 27.92 -9.30 5.44
N GLU A 317 28.01 -8.03 4.99
CA GLU A 317 26.83 -7.24 4.72
C GLU A 317 26.15 -7.90 3.51
N GLY A 318 24.93 -8.44 3.68
CA GLY A 318 24.17 -9.04 2.61
C GLY A 318 24.05 -8.05 1.42
N GLU A 319 24.00 -8.58 0.23
CA GLU A 319 23.95 -7.80 -1.01
C GLU A 319 22.87 -6.71 -0.95
N ARG A 320 23.21 -5.48 -1.39
CA ARG A 320 22.26 -4.38 -1.37
C ARG A 320 21.34 -4.44 -2.56
N ILE A 321 20.07 -4.74 -2.29
CA ILE A 321 18.99 -4.72 -3.28
C ILE A 321 18.10 -3.50 -3.02
N PHE A 322 17.78 -2.76 -4.06
CA PHE A 322 16.96 -1.55 -3.91
C PHE A 322 16.10 -1.25 -5.13
N SER A 323 14.99 -0.56 -4.87
CA SER A 323 14.06 -0.08 -5.87
C SER A 323 14.09 1.43 -5.97
N LYS A 324 14.12 1.95 -7.20
CA LYS A 324 14.00 3.38 -7.49
C LYS A 324 12.71 3.65 -8.25
N THR A 325 11.87 4.55 -7.74
CA THR A 325 10.65 4.98 -8.44
C THR A 325 10.73 6.45 -8.87
N GLU A 326 10.23 6.73 -10.06
CA GLU A 326 10.04 8.07 -10.59
C GLU A 326 8.60 8.20 -11.12
N SER A 327 7.87 9.23 -10.67
CA SER A 327 6.50 9.50 -11.09
C SER A 327 6.30 10.95 -11.49
N ASN A 328 5.72 11.16 -12.67
CA ASN A 328 5.39 12.46 -13.22
C ASN A 328 3.90 12.52 -13.56
N ILE A 329 3.15 13.37 -12.88
CA ILE A 329 1.71 13.49 -13.05
C ILE A 329 1.33 14.91 -13.43
N VAL A 330 0.56 15.05 -14.51
CA VAL A 330 -0.10 16.30 -14.90
C VAL A 330 -1.59 16.15 -14.74
N ASN A 331 -2.19 16.97 -13.88
CA ASN A 331 -3.64 17.00 -13.68
C ASN A 331 -4.25 18.29 -14.19
N LEU A 332 -5.41 18.17 -14.82
CA LEU A 332 -6.29 19.27 -15.15
C LEU A 332 -7.66 18.96 -14.55
N GLU A 333 -8.16 19.83 -13.69
CA GLU A 333 -9.45 19.68 -13.04
C GLU A 333 -10.29 20.95 -13.20
N GLY A 334 -11.58 20.77 -13.23
CA GLY A 334 -12.49 21.90 -13.20
C GLY A 334 -13.94 21.53 -12.98
N SER A 335 -14.71 22.56 -12.66
CA SER A 335 -16.15 22.48 -12.45
C SER A 335 -16.83 23.65 -13.09
N LEU A 336 -17.89 23.40 -13.88
CA LEU A 336 -18.72 24.42 -14.50
C LEU A 336 -20.11 24.43 -13.84
N LEU A 337 -20.45 25.54 -13.18
CA LEU A 337 -21.76 25.78 -12.58
C LEU A 337 -22.68 26.35 -13.66
N LEU A 338 -23.68 25.58 -14.07
CA LEU A 338 -24.58 25.95 -15.17
C LEU A 338 -25.90 26.56 -14.69
N GLY A 339 -26.34 26.22 -13.47
CA GLY A 339 -27.55 26.79 -12.85
C GLY A 339 -28.86 26.52 -13.60
N THR A 340 -28.88 25.51 -14.50
CA THR A 340 -30.09 25.12 -15.19
C THR A 340 -30.99 24.24 -14.32
N SER A 341 -32.27 24.08 -14.64
CA SER A 341 -33.18 23.27 -13.84
C SER A 341 -32.91 21.74 -13.87
N TRP A 342 -32.16 21.29 -14.88
CA TRP A 342 -31.92 19.85 -15.11
C TRP A 342 -30.43 19.45 -15.09
N LEU A 343 -29.53 20.41 -15.24
CA LEU A 343 -28.08 20.21 -15.16
C LEU A 343 -27.47 21.33 -14.33
N LYS A 344 -27.04 21.03 -13.13
CA LYS A 344 -26.52 22.03 -12.19
C LYS A 344 -25.05 22.31 -12.40
N ARG A 345 -24.26 21.21 -12.56
CA ARG A 345 -22.81 21.27 -12.61
C ARG A 345 -22.25 20.20 -13.54
N ILE A 346 -21.12 20.50 -14.15
CA ILE A 346 -20.28 19.55 -14.87
C ILE A 346 -18.90 19.61 -14.24
N ASP A 347 -18.48 18.53 -13.60
CA ASP A 347 -17.11 18.34 -13.13
C ASP A 347 -16.34 17.57 -14.20
N TYR A 348 -15.10 17.96 -14.47
CA TYR A 348 -14.25 17.30 -15.45
C TYR A 348 -12.83 17.23 -14.94
N ASN A 349 -12.16 16.15 -15.30
CA ASN A 349 -10.75 15.93 -15.01
C ASN A 349 -10.03 15.31 -16.20
N PHE A 350 -8.74 15.54 -16.24
CA PHE A 350 -7.79 14.87 -17.11
C PHE A 350 -6.53 14.63 -16.31
N ARG A 351 -5.98 13.41 -16.37
CA ARG A 351 -4.69 13.04 -15.80
C ARG A 351 -3.85 12.39 -16.87
N ASP A 352 -2.58 12.81 -16.96
CA ASP A 352 -1.51 12.16 -17.69
C ASP A 352 -0.47 11.75 -16.64
N SER A 353 -0.20 10.47 -16.51
CA SER A 353 0.75 9.91 -15.55
C SER A 353 1.77 9.05 -16.26
N ASP A 354 3.03 9.23 -15.87
CA ASP A 354 4.19 8.49 -16.33
C ASP A 354 4.94 8.02 -15.07
N TYR A 355 4.93 6.71 -14.83
CA TYR A 355 5.50 6.07 -13.66
C TYR A 355 6.52 5.02 -14.10
N SER A 356 7.68 5.05 -13.46
CA SER A 356 8.75 4.08 -13.64
C SER A 356 9.25 3.59 -12.29
N HIS A 357 9.48 2.30 -12.16
CA HIS A 357 10.03 1.63 -11.00
C HIS A 357 11.14 0.70 -11.48
N THR A 358 12.36 0.85 -10.95
CA THR A 358 13.52 0.05 -11.34
C THR A 358 14.07 -0.65 -10.11
N GLU A 359 14.20 -1.97 -10.19
CA GLU A 359 14.84 -2.83 -9.20
C GLU A 359 16.24 -3.18 -9.69
N GLN A 360 17.19 -3.19 -8.77
CA GLN A 360 18.58 -3.51 -9.09
C GLN A 360 19.38 -3.86 -7.85
N HIS A 361 20.43 -4.66 -8.08
CA HIS A 361 21.50 -4.93 -7.15
C HIS A 361 22.52 -3.79 -7.15
N ALA A 362 23.19 -3.52 -6.04
CA ALA A 362 24.26 -2.54 -5.99
C ALA A 362 25.54 -3.18 -6.56
N GLU A 363 26.19 -2.50 -7.52
CA GLU A 363 27.50 -2.92 -8.00
C GLU A 363 28.52 -2.88 -6.85
N GLU A 364 29.23 -3.98 -6.58
CA GLU A 364 30.35 -4.00 -5.63
C GLU A 364 31.51 -3.19 -6.18
N GLU A 365 31.86 -2.05 -5.52
CA GLU A 365 33.03 -1.26 -5.84
C GLU A 365 34.32 -2.03 -5.40
N GLY A 366 34.83 -2.97 -6.19
CA GLY A 366 36.14 -3.50 -5.85
C GLY A 366 36.66 -4.76 -6.49
N HIS A 367 35.89 -5.51 -7.24
CA HIS A 367 36.44 -6.67 -7.95
C HIS A 367 37.07 -6.26 -9.28
N GLU A 368 38.44 -6.20 -9.32
CA GLU A 368 39.22 -6.17 -10.57
C GLU A 368 38.95 -7.46 -11.35
N GLU A 369 38.55 -7.33 -12.60
CA GLU A 369 38.33 -8.35 -13.64
C GLU A 369 39.09 -9.67 -13.40
N HIS A 370 38.50 -10.62 -12.71
CA HIS A 370 38.82 -12.03 -12.86
C HIS A 370 37.69 -12.63 -13.70
N GLY A 371 38.04 -12.93 -14.98
CA GLY A 371 37.09 -13.44 -15.95
C GLY A 371 36.66 -14.88 -15.62
N ASP A 372 35.65 -15.00 -14.84
CA ASP A 372 34.67 -16.06 -14.86
C ASP A 372 33.35 -15.33 -15.10
N ASP A 373 32.51 -15.83 -16.00
CA ASP A 373 31.25 -15.24 -16.43
C ASP A 373 30.20 -15.33 -15.27
N ASP A 374 30.40 -14.59 -14.18
CA ASP A 374 29.36 -14.35 -13.19
C ASP A 374 28.31 -13.45 -13.85
N HIS A 375 27.17 -13.99 -14.18
CA HIS A 375 26.02 -13.26 -14.73
C HIS A 375 25.41 -12.42 -13.60
N GLU A 376 25.93 -11.19 -13.38
CA GLU A 376 25.26 -10.19 -12.56
C GLU A 376 23.87 -9.92 -13.18
N GLU A 377 22.79 -10.12 -12.39
CA GLU A 377 21.43 -9.82 -12.83
C GLU A 377 21.30 -8.32 -13.14
N GLY A 378 20.87 -8.02 -14.36
CA GLY A 378 20.69 -6.65 -14.82
C GLY A 378 19.45 -6.00 -14.18
N PRO A 379 19.34 -4.64 -14.21
CA PRO A 379 18.22 -3.94 -13.61
C PRO A 379 16.90 -4.26 -14.35
N THR A 380 15.82 -4.51 -13.58
CA THR A 380 14.47 -4.68 -14.11
C THR A 380 13.66 -3.41 -13.92
N THR A 381 13.08 -2.88 -15.00
CA THR A 381 12.31 -1.63 -15.00
C THR A 381 10.84 -1.88 -15.36
N PHE A 382 9.95 -1.49 -14.47
CA PHE A 382 8.50 -1.54 -14.58
C PHE A 382 7.96 -0.16 -14.95
N ASN A 383 7.28 -0.03 -16.08
CA ASN A 383 6.72 1.21 -16.56
C ASN A 383 5.19 1.15 -16.60
N ASN A 384 4.52 2.24 -16.18
CA ASN A 384 3.08 2.43 -16.34
C ASN A 384 2.81 3.84 -16.87
N GLU A 385 2.39 3.94 -18.13
CA GLU A 385 1.94 5.19 -18.74
C GLU A 385 0.41 5.18 -18.85
N ALA A 386 -0.27 6.20 -18.29
CA ALA A 386 -1.73 6.24 -18.34
C ALA A 386 -2.29 7.63 -18.61
N ARG A 387 -3.39 7.66 -19.37
CA ARG A 387 -4.21 8.86 -19.61
C ARG A 387 -5.65 8.59 -19.22
N GLU A 388 -6.16 9.40 -18.31
CA GLU A 388 -7.53 9.30 -17.84
C GLU A 388 -8.32 10.60 -18.12
N TYR A 389 -9.53 10.44 -18.65
CA TYR A 389 -10.50 11.50 -18.91
C TYR A 389 -11.76 11.20 -18.14
N GLY A 390 -12.15 12.08 -17.23
CA GLY A 390 -13.36 11.93 -16.41
C GLY A 390 -14.30 13.11 -16.56
N THR A 391 -15.60 12.82 -16.51
CA THR A 391 -16.65 13.86 -16.48
C THR A 391 -17.82 13.38 -15.64
N ILE A 392 -18.29 14.23 -14.73
CA ILE A 392 -19.48 13.98 -13.91
C ILE A 392 -20.51 15.07 -14.18
N PHE A 393 -21.71 14.67 -14.53
CA PHE A 393 -22.86 15.53 -14.74
C PHE A 393 -23.76 15.49 -13.51
N ASP A 394 -23.89 16.61 -12.80
CA ASP A 394 -24.81 16.76 -11.66
C ASP A 394 -26.19 17.16 -12.18
N LEU A 395 -27.12 16.21 -12.12
CA LEU A 395 -28.52 16.35 -12.54
C LEU A 395 -29.46 16.48 -11.34
N SER A 396 -28.93 16.80 -10.16
CA SER A 396 -29.66 16.89 -8.90
C SER A 396 -30.71 18.02 -8.91
N ASN A 397 -31.76 17.81 -8.12
CA ASN A 397 -32.76 18.85 -7.81
C ASN A 397 -33.03 18.85 -6.28
N ASP A 398 -33.94 19.69 -5.82
CA ASP A 398 -34.20 19.90 -4.38
C ASP A 398 -34.67 18.64 -3.61
N SER A 399 -35.11 17.58 -4.30
CA SER A 399 -35.65 16.34 -3.70
C SER A 399 -34.93 15.07 -4.09
N LEU A 400 -33.96 15.17 -4.98
CA LEU A 400 -33.27 14.02 -5.57
C LEU A 400 -31.86 14.42 -5.97
N SER A 401 -30.87 13.82 -5.36
CA SER A 401 -29.48 13.89 -5.83
C SER A 401 -29.26 12.80 -6.87
N GLN A 402 -28.77 13.18 -8.05
CA GLN A 402 -28.45 12.22 -9.10
C GLN A 402 -27.28 12.71 -9.95
N LYS A 403 -26.39 11.79 -10.28
CA LYS A 403 -25.16 12.08 -11.02
C LYS A 403 -24.92 11.00 -12.06
N VAL A 404 -24.34 11.41 -13.19
CA VAL A 404 -23.87 10.52 -14.25
C VAL A 404 -22.38 10.74 -14.43
N ALA A 405 -21.60 9.68 -14.36
CA ALA A 405 -20.16 9.69 -14.61
C ALA A 405 -19.84 9.04 -15.95
N LEU A 406 -18.89 9.61 -16.69
CA LEU A 406 -18.33 9.07 -17.92
C LEU A 406 -16.81 9.18 -17.81
N ASN A 407 -16.10 8.04 -17.85
CA ASN A 407 -14.64 8.01 -17.83
C ASN A 407 -14.10 7.19 -18.99
N TYR A 408 -12.93 7.60 -19.49
CA TYR A 408 -12.17 6.88 -20.49
C TYR A 408 -10.71 6.83 -20.08
N VAL A 409 -10.10 5.63 -20.07
CA VAL A 409 -8.73 5.39 -19.65
C VAL A 409 -7.99 4.66 -20.78
N VAL A 410 -6.74 5.04 -21.00
CA VAL A 410 -5.75 4.28 -21.78
C VAL A 410 -4.54 4.12 -20.88
N GLU A 411 -4.07 2.88 -20.74
CA GLU A 411 -2.96 2.51 -19.87
C GLU A 411 -2.06 1.52 -20.60
N GLU A 412 -0.76 1.73 -20.55
CA GLU A 412 0.26 0.86 -21.09
C GLU A 412 1.21 0.45 -19.98
N ILE A 413 1.41 -0.85 -19.79
CA ILE A 413 2.33 -1.44 -18.81
C ILE A 413 3.40 -2.19 -19.59
N ALA A 414 4.67 -2.01 -19.23
CA ALA A 414 5.79 -2.73 -19.80
C ALA A 414 6.84 -3.01 -18.71
N ILE A 415 7.37 -4.23 -18.69
CA ILE A 415 8.51 -4.62 -17.85
C ILE A 415 9.67 -4.93 -18.79
N ILE A 416 10.85 -4.40 -18.48
CA ILE A 416 12.06 -4.53 -19.28
C ILE A 416 13.22 -4.83 -18.34
N GLY A 417 13.94 -5.92 -18.58
CA GLY A 417 15.05 -6.40 -17.75
C GLY A 417 15.02 -7.91 -17.65
N ASP A 418 15.88 -8.46 -16.82
CA ASP A 418 16.09 -9.90 -16.71
C ASP A 418 14.89 -10.59 -16.01
N GLU A 419 14.21 -9.90 -15.09
CA GLU A 419 12.98 -10.35 -14.44
C GLU A 419 11.70 -9.88 -15.17
N ALA A 420 11.72 -9.71 -16.49
CA ALA A 420 10.57 -9.23 -17.25
C ALA A 420 9.49 -10.33 -17.38
N PHE A 421 8.61 -10.45 -16.40
CA PHE A 421 7.54 -11.46 -16.34
C PHE A 421 6.25 -11.10 -17.09
N ILE A 422 6.13 -9.92 -17.69
CA ILE A 422 5.00 -9.53 -18.52
C ILE A 422 5.46 -8.71 -19.73
N ASN A 423 5.05 -9.11 -20.94
CA ASN A 423 5.28 -8.35 -22.15
C ASN A 423 4.45 -7.04 -22.18
N PRO A 424 4.85 -6.03 -22.98
CA PRO A 424 4.09 -4.79 -23.09
C PRO A 424 2.59 -5.01 -23.33
N THR A 425 1.75 -4.42 -22.49
CA THR A 425 0.31 -4.64 -22.45
C THR A 425 -0.44 -3.31 -22.50
N GLU A 426 -1.40 -3.18 -23.44
CA GLU A 426 -2.31 -2.05 -23.55
C GLU A 426 -3.66 -2.39 -22.92
N SER A 427 -4.19 -1.50 -22.06
CA SER A 427 -5.52 -1.55 -21.49
C SER A 427 -6.32 -0.30 -21.87
N LYS A 428 -7.58 -0.48 -22.28
CA LYS A 428 -8.52 0.62 -22.53
C LYS A 428 -9.81 0.37 -21.75
N GLU A 429 -10.27 1.39 -21.03
CA GLU A 429 -11.49 1.30 -20.24
C GLU A 429 -12.46 2.41 -20.64
N LEU A 430 -13.71 2.03 -20.95
CA LEU A 430 -14.83 2.97 -21.13
C LEU A 430 -15.88 2.68 -20.08
N ILE A 431 -16.24 3.72 -19.33
CA ILE A 431 -16.98 3.60 -18.09
C ILE A 431 -18.19 4.51 -18.12
N LEU A 432 -19.36 3.97 -17.73
CA LEU A 432 -20.59 4.74 -17.53
C LEU A 432 -21.14 4.43 -16.13
N GLY A 433 -21.20 5.44 -15.26
CA GLY A 433 -21.75 5.36 -13.91
C GLY A 433 -23.00 6.19 -13.73
N TYR A 434 -23.93 5.72 -12.90
CA TYR A 434 -25.08 6.51 -12.44
C TYR A 434 -25.25 6.32 -10.94
N TYR A 435 -25.48 7.42 -10.24
CA TYR A 435 -25.76 7.46 -8.81
C TYR A 435 -27.04 8.26 -8.53
N LEU A 436 -27.78 7.78 -7.54
CA LEU A 436 -29.01 8.39 -7.05
C LEU A 436 -29.03 8.34 -5.52
N SER A 437 -29.40 9.45 -4.88
CA SER A 437 -29.64 9.56 -3.44
C SER A 437 -30.93 10.30 -3.18
N LYS A 438 -31.77 9.77 -2.27
CA LYS A 438 -33.08 10.35 -1.97
C LYS A 438 -33.55 10.05 -0.55
N ASP A 439 -34.01 11.11 0.11
CA ASP A 439 -34.80 11.00 1.33
C ASP A 439 -36.25 10.63 1.03
N LEU A 440 -36.73 9.60 1.69
CA LEU A 440 -38.13 9.20 1.71
C LEU A 440 -38.66 9.32 3.14
N ASP A 441 -39.98 9.37 3.31
CA ASP A 441 -40.60 9.57 4.64
C ASP A 441 -40.16 8.57 5.72
N LEU A 442 -39.74 7.37 5.33
CA LEU A 442 -39.39 6.26 6.23
C LEU A 442 -37.92 5.87 6.23
N PHE A 443 -37.20 6.16 5.17
CA PHE A 443 -35.79 5.78 5.01
C PHE A 443 -35.10 6.64 3.95
N HIS A 444 -33.79 6.71 4.05
CA HIS A 444 -32.93 7.25 3.01
C HIS A 444 -32.48 6.12 2.08
N ILE A 445 -32.37 6.40 0.78
CA ILE A 445 -31.93 5.44 -0.24
C ILE A 445 -30.80 6.01 -1.05
N ASP A 446 -29.69 5.26 -1.15
CA ASP A 446 -28.63 5.46 -2.12
C ASP A 446 -28.58 4.29 -3.08
N PHE A 447 -28.49 4.58 -4.35
CA PHE A 447 -28.37 3.58 -5.41
C PHE A 447 -27.26 3.97 -6.38
N GLY A 448 -26.39 3.03 -6.72
CA GLY A 448 -25.36 3.17 -7.74
C GLY A 448 -25.42 2.04 -8.75
N ILE A 449 -25.17 2.35 -10.01
CA ILE A 449 -24.94 1.38 -11.08
C ILE A 449 -23.79 1.87 -11.94
N ARG A 450 -22.94 0.94 -12.37
CA ARG A 450 -21.79 1.19 -13.24
C ARG A 450 -21.68 0.10 -14.27
N HIS A 451 -21.33 0.48 -15.49
CA HIS A 451 -21.00 -0.43 -16.58
C HIS A 451 -19.65 -0.06 -17.15
N ASP A 452 -18.74 -1.05 -17.20
CA ASP A 452 -17.38 -0.93 -17.71
C ASP A 452 -17.18 -1.83 -18.90
N ARG A 453 -16.52 -1.31 -19.93
CA ARG A 453 -15.97 -2.10 -21.02
C ARG A 453 -14.46 -1.94 -21.00
N THR A 454 -13.76 -3.03 -20.68
CA THR A 454 -12.30 -3.10 -20.61
C THR A 454 -11.79 -3.91 -21.80
N SER A 455 -10.89 -3.35 -22.60
CA SER A 455 -10.13 -4.04 -23.63
C SER A 455 -8.70 -4.24 -23.14
N ARG A 456 -8.18 -5.47 -23.22
CA ARG A 456 -6.79 -5.79 -22.86
C ARG A 456 -6.10 -6.48 -24.01
N LYS A 457 -4.86 -6.04 -24.31
CA LYS A 457 -4.02 -6.57 -25.39
C LYS A 457 -2.61 -6.74 -24.89
N GLY A 458 -2.01 -7.87 -25.21
CA GLY A 458 -0.64 -8.20 -24.84
C GLY A 458 -0.21 -9.50 -25.48
N SER A 459 0.91 -10.04 -25.01
CA SER A 459 1.41 -11.35 -25.42
C SER A 459 2.13 -12.01 -24.24
N VAL A 460 2.29 -13.33 -24.32
CA VAL A 460 3.13 -14.13 -23.42
C VAL A 460 4.21 -14.79 -24.25
N SER A 461 5.41 -14.85 -23.70
CA SER A 461 6.57 -15.52 -24.29
C SER A 461 6.62 -16.95 -23.75
N HIS A 462 6.80 -17.93 -24.62
CA HIS A 462 7.07 -19.31 -24.26
C HIS A 462 8.43 -19.71 -24.84
N ALA A 463 9.27 -20.41 -24.06
CA ALA A 463 10.44 -21.08 -24.59
C ALA A 463 9.99 -22.23 -25.50
N GLU A 464 10.59 -22.42 -26.66
CA GLU A 464 10.28 -23.59 -27.49
C GLU A 464 10.97 -24.83 -26.91
N ASP A 465 10.17 -25.86 -26.58
CA ASP A 465 10.66 -27.19 -26.26
C ASP A 465 11.27 -27.82 -27.54
N HIS A 466 12.56 -27.90 -27.63
CA HIS A 466 13.20 -28.69 -28.68
C HIS A 466 13.05 -30.18 -28.34
N GLU A 467 12.03 -30.86 -28.95
CA GLU A 467 12.02 -32.32 -29.07
C GLU A 467 13.29 -32.72 -29.82
N GLU A 468 14.31 -33.21 -29.09
CA GLU A 468 15.54 -33.77 -29.65
C GLU A 468 15.23 -34.96 -30.55
N LEU A 469 15.11 -34.73 -31.86
CA LEU A 469 15.38 -35.78 -32.88
C LEU A 469 16.91 -35.85 -33.06
N HIS A 470 17.59 -36.57 -32.19
CA HIS A 470 18.98 -36.95 -32.39
C HIS A 470 19.14 -37.80 -33.65
N GLU A 471 19.50 -37.19 -34.77
CA GLU A 471 20.25 -37.88 -35.84
C GLU A 471 21.68 -37.36 -35.82
N GLU A 472 22.60 -38.30 -35.55
CA GLU A 472 24.04 -38.11 -35.46
C GLU A 472 24.63 -37.39 -36.69
N ASP A 473 25.66 -36.57 -36.46
CA ASP A 473 26.64 -35.93 -37.33
C ASP A 473 26.36 -34.49 -37.75
N HIS A 474 26.96 -33.53 -36.96
CA HIS A 474 27.89 -32.54 -37.55
C HIS A 474 28.45 -31.56 -36.49
N ALA A 475 29.79 -31.51 -36.35
CA ALA A 475 30.50 -30.49 -35.62
C ALA A 475 30.38 -29.15 -36.35
N GLY A 476 29.72 -28.17 -35.74
CA GLY A 476 29.64 -26.80 -36.17
C GLY A 476 29.21 -25.93 -35.01
N GLU A 477 29.95 -24.90 -34.68
CA GLU A 477 29.59 -23.85 -33.74
C GLU A 477 28.21 -23.28 -34.07
N HIS A 478 27.19 -23.63 -33.28
CA HIS A 478 25.90 -22.99 -33.30
C HIS A 478 25.76 -22.25 -31.95
N GLY A 479 25.72 -20.93 -32.01
CA GLY A 479 25.19 -20.13 -30.96
C GLY A 479 23.69 -20.48 -30.86
N ASP A 480 23.26 -20.99 -29.72
CA ASP A 480 21.88 -21.34 -29.44
C ASP A 480 21.06 -20.05 -29.34
N GLU A 481 20.49 -19.62 -30.48
CA GLU A 481 19.39 -18.64 -30.45
C GLU A 481 18.10 -19.46 -30.13
N HIS A 482 17.70 -19.46 -28.87
CA HIS A 482 16.39 -19.99 -28.48
C HIS A 482 15.32 -19.15 -29.18
N GLU A 483 14.55 -19.77 -30.07
CA GLU A 483 13.41 -19.12 -30.70
C GLU A 483 12.26 -19.04 -29.65
N THR A 484 11.85 -17.83 -29.30
CA THR A 484 10.74 -17.58 -28.36
C THR A 484 9.43 -17.49 -29.14
N GLU A 485 8.45 -18.35 -28.86
CA GLU A 485 7.10 -18.23 -29.43
C GLU A 485 6.27 -17.23 -28.62
N LEU A 486 5.59 -16.31 -29.34
CA LEU A 486 4.70 -15.31 -28.75
C LEU A 486 3.23 -15.72 -28.93
N GLU A 487 2.51 -15.96 -27.82
CA GLU A 487 1.07 -16.11 -27.82
C GLU A 487 0.40 -14.74 -27.58
N PHE A 488 -0.46 -14.31 -28.53
CA PHE A 488 -1.11 -13.00 -28.48
C PHE A 488 -2.50 -13.09 -27.83
N PHE A 489 -2.77 -12.09 -26.95
CA PHE A 489 -4.02 -11.88 -26.26
C PHE A 489 -4.71 -10.58 -26.70
N ASP A 490 -5.99 -10.64 -27.09
CA ASP A 490 -6.83 -9.48 -27.37
C ASP A 490 -8.28 -9.80 -26.95
N ARG A 491 -8.72 -9.20 -25.85
CA ARG A 491 -10.02 -9.52 -25.26
C ARG A 491 -10.76 -8.29 -24.74
N ASP A 492 -12.06 -8.20 -25.08
CA ASP A 492 -13.01 -7.27 -24.48
C ASP A 492 -13.77 -7.94 -23.32
N ILE A 493 -13.74 -7.32 -22.14
CA ILE A 493 -14.43 -7.78 -20.93
C ILE A 493 -15.44 -6.69 -20.55
N ASN A 494 -16.70 -7.09 -20.33
CA ASN A 494 -17.74 -6.20 -19.86
C ASN A 494 -18.10 -6.54 -18.43
N SER A 495 -18.17 -5.54 -17.55
CA SER A 495 -18.53 -5.68 -16.15
C SER A 495 -19.67 -4.73 -15.80
N THR A 496 -20.61 -5.20 -14.98
CA THR A 496 -21.73 -4.37 -14.51
C THR A 496 -21.87 -4.50 -13.00
N SER A 497 -21.66 -3.40 -12.31
CA SER A 497 -21.74 -3.32 -10.85
C SER A 497 -22.93 -2.49 -10.42
N TYR A 498 -23.58 -2.90 -9.32
CA TYR A 498 -24.66 -2.13 -8.70
C TYR A 498 -24.60 -2.25 -7.18
N ALA A 499 -25.05 -1.19 -6.51
CA ALA A 499 -25.12 -1.13 -5.06
C ALA A 499 -26.35 -0.35 -4.61
N LEU A 500 -26.91 -0.76 -3.49
CA LEU A 500 -28.06 -0.17 -2.83
C LEU A 500 -27.78 -0.02 -1.35
N ALA A 501 -27.97 1.16 -0.78
CA ALA A 501 -27.98 1.37 0.65
C ALA A 501 -29.34 1.93 1.09
N LEU A 502 -29.85 1.41 2.20
CA LEU A 502 -31.07 1.82 2.84
C LEU A 502 -30.76 2.15 4.29
N SER A 503 -30.93 3.42 4.69
CA SER A 503 -30.76 3.84 6.07
C SER A 503 -32.05 4.37 6.67
N ARG A 504 -32.22 4.17 7.96
CA ARG A 504 -33.36 4.61 8.72
C ARG A 504 -33.00 4.99 10.14
N ASP A 505 -33.36 6.21 10.50
CA ASP A 505 -33.41 6.65 11.88
C ASP A 505 -34.56 5.97 12.63
N ILE A 506 -34.23 5.12 13.58
CA ILE A 506 -35.20 4.49 14.48
C ILE A 506 -35.65 5.51 15.55
N ASN A 507 -34.73 6.35 15.99
CA ASN A 507 -34.93 7.50 16.85
C ASN A 507 -33.73 8.44 16.74
N GLU A 508 -33.73 9.57 17.47
CA GLU A 508 -32.66 10.59 17.45
C GLU A 508 -31.24 10.07 17.78
N SER A 509 -31.13 8.85 18.30
CA SER A 509 -29.85 8.28 18.75
C SER A 509 -29.45 6.99 18.02
N LEU A 510 -30.36 6.34 17.29
CA LEU A 510 -30.13 5.04 16.66
C LEU A 510 -30.54 5.05 15.20
N GLU A 511 -29.59 4.82 14.32
CA GLU A 511 -29.75 4.58 12.90
C GLU A 511 -29.45 3.11 12.57
N ILE A 512 -30.19 2.55 11.62
CA ILE A 512 -29.93 1.23 11.03
C ILE A 512 -29.72 1.41 9.54
N ASN A 513 -28.66 0.78 9.02
CA ASN A 513 -28.29 0.82 7.63
C ASN A 513 -28.17 -0.61 7.08
N VAL A 514 -28.70 -0.85 5.89
CA VAL A 514 -28.58 -2.10 5.12
C VAL A 514 -27.94 -1.78 3.79
N GLY A 515 -26.76 -2.34 3.54
CA GLY A 515 -26.05 -2.27 2.27
C GLY A 515 -26.18 -3.58 1.50
N LEU A 516 -26.42 -3.48 0.20
CA LEU A 516 -26.42 -4.60 -0.75
C LEU A 516 -25.61 -4.19 -1.96
N SER A 517 -24.66 -5.01 -2.39
CA SER A 517 -23.91 -4.74 -3.62
C SER A 517 -23.58 -6.00 -4.40
N SER A 518 -23.48 -5.85 -5.71
CA SER A 518 -22.90 -6.83 -6.61
C SER A 518 -21.90 -6.08 -7.47
N VAL A 519 -20.62 -6.37 -7.29
CA VAL A 519 -19.51 -5.68 -7.95
C VAL A 519 -18.73 -6.66 -8.80
N GLU A 520 -18.63 -6.38 -10.09
CA GLU A 520 -17.81 -7.14 -11.02
C GLU A 520 -16.45 -6.45 -11.23
N ARG A 521 -15.39 -7.28 -11.32
CA ARG A 521 -14.01 -6.88 -11.60
C ARG A 521 -13.45 -7.69 -12.76
N ALA A 522 -13.00 -7.02 -13.81
CA ALA A 522 -12.23 -7.67 -14.87
C ALA A 522 -10.86 -8.13 -14.33
N PRO A 523 -10.33 -9.27 -14.75
CA PRO A 523 -8.96 -9.67 -14.43
C PRO A 523 -7.96 -8.60 -14.83
N SER A 524 -6.90 -8.40 -14.02
CA SER A 524 -5.80 -7.48 -14.33
C SER A 524 -4.92 -8.01 -15.47
N ALA A 525 -4.00 -7.19 -15.97
CA ALA A 525 -3.04 -7.64 -16.98
C ALA A 525 -2.12 -8.73 -16.43
N VAL A 526 -1.66 -8.59 -15.18
CA VAL A 526 -0.84 -9.57 -14.47
C VAL A 526 -1.55 -10.91 -14.36
N GLU A 527 -2.76 -10.93 -13.82
CA GLU A 527 -3.54 -12.16 -13.65
C GLU A 527 -3.76 -12.94 -14.96
N LEU A 528 -3.73 -12.23 -16.11
CA LEU A 528 -3.93 -12.82 -17.43
C LEU A 528 -2.63 -13.21 -18.13
N LEU A 529 -1.57 -12.42 -18.02
CA LEU A 529 -0.45 -12.39 -18.95
C LEU A 529 0.93 -12.58 -18.30
N MET A 530 1.00 -12.75 -16.97
CA MET A 530 2.25 -12.99 -16.28
C MET A 530 2.86 -14.31 -16.71
N ASN A 531 4.17 -14.38 -16.93
CA ASN A 531 4.92 -15.60 -17.18
C ASN A 531 6.41 -15.34 -17.00
N GLY A 532 6.92 -15.58 -15.80
CA GLY A 532 8.34 -15.36 -15.51
C GLY A 532 8.65 -15.28 -14.01
N PRO A 533 9.95 -15.14 -13.69
CA PRO A 533 10.42 -15.03 -12.33
C PRO A 533 9.94 -13.73 -11.67
N HIS A 534 9.64 -13.81 -10.39
CA HIS A 534 9.35 -12.68 -9.52
C HIS A 534 10.12 -12.89 -8.21
N LEU A 535 11.36 -12.47 -8.19
CA LEU A 535 12.33 -12.83 -7.16
C LEU A 535 11.92 -12.30 -5.78
N ALA A 536 11.32 -11.10 -5.70
CA ALA A 536 10.78 -10.56 -4.46
C ALA A 536 9.67 -11.45 -3.84
N THR A 537 9.11 -12.40 -4.57
CA THR A 537 8.15 -13.38 -4.07
C THR A 537 8.72 -14.81 -3.97
N GLY A 538 9.94 -15.04 -4.46
CA GLY A 538 10.54 -16.36 -4.59
C GLY A 538 9.74 -17.30 -5.50
N ARG A 539 9.09 -16.75 -6.55
CA ARG A 539 8.16 -17.51 -7.40
C ARG A 539 8.41 -17.30 -8.87
N PHE A 540 8.13 -18.36 -9.64
CA PHE A 540 7.84 -18.25 -11.06
C PHE A 540 6.32 -18.16 -11.22
N GLU A 541 5.79 -16.99 -11.60
CA GLU A 541 4.36 -16.73 -11.61
C GLU A 541 3.77 -16.85 -13.02
N VAL A 542 2.64 -17.57 -13.14
CA VAL A 542 1.98 -17.86 -14.42
C VAL A 542 0.54 -17.34 -14.44
N GLY A 543 0.25 -16.44 -15.37
CA GLY A 543 -1.07 -15.90 -15.65
C GLY A 543 -1.98 -16.91 -16.32
N ASN A 544 -3.28 -16.55 -16.43
CA ASN A 544 -4.25 -17.47 -17.05
C ASN A 544 -5.20 -16.72 -17.99
N PHE A 545 -5.10 -16.98 -19.28
CA PHE A 545 -5.92 -16.38 -20.33
C PHE A 545 -7.42 -16.68 -20.20
N ASN A 546 -7.78 -17.75 -19.48
CA ASN A 546 -9.15 -18.21 -19.34
C ASN A 546 -9.92 -17.55 -18.20
N LEU A 547 -9.26 -16.71 -17.38
CA LEU A 547 -9.92 -16.03 -16.28
C LEU A 547 -11.10 -15.19 -16.77
N VAL A 548 -12.20 -15.24 -16.02
CA VAL A 548 -13.40 -14.45 -16.25
C VAL A 548 -13.55 -13.37 -15.19
N ALA A 549 -14.49 -12.45 -15.38
CA ALA A 549 -14.75 -11.42 -14.38
C ALA A 549 -15.09 -12.04 -13.02
N GLU A 550 -14.47 -11.56 -11.97
CA GLU A 550 -14.78 -11.85 -10.58
C GLU A 550 -16.04 -11.08 -10.18
N GLN A 551 -16.98 -11.70 -9.47
CA GLN A 551 -18.22 -11.08 -9.02
C GLN A 551 -18.39 -11.21 -7.50
N SER A 552 -18.41 -10.10 -6.81
CA SER A 552 -18.60 -9.99 -5.36
C SER A 552 -20.03 -9.60 -5.03
N ASN A 553 -20.74 -10.41 -4.28
CA ASN A 553 -22.11 -10.19 -3.81
C ASN A 553 -22.11 -9.97 -2.30
N ASN A 554 -22.22 -8.73 -1.87
CA ASN A 554 -22.06 -8.33 -0.48
C ASN A 554 -23.37 -7.85 0.16
N ILE A 555 -23.56 -8.20 1.43
CA ILE A 555 -24.60 -7.69 2.32
C ILE A 555 -23.98 -7.16 3.60
N ASP A 556 -24.34 -5.93 3.98
CA ASP A 556 -23.95 -5.26 5.22
C ASP A 556 -25.16 -4.93 6.06
N LEU A 557 -25.04 -5.10 7.38
CA LEU A 557 -26.02 -4.63 8.36
C LEU A 557 -25.29 -3.81 9.42
N THR A 558 -25.56 -2.51 9.46
CA THR A 558 -24.90 -1.55 10.37
C THR A 558 -25.90 -0.94 11.34
N PHE A 559 -25.48 -0.83 12.59
CA PHE A 559 -26.18 -0.12 13.67
C PHE A 559 -25.30 1.02 14.16
N ASN A 560 -25.75 2.25 14.01
CA ASN A 560 -25.07 3.45 14.49
C ASN A 560 -25.86 4.06 15.65
N TYR A 561 -25.18 4.23 16.78
CA TYR A 561 -25.75 4.85 17.97
C TYR A 561 -24.92 6.09 18.36
N SER A 562 -25.59 7.21 18.60
CA SER A 562 -24.95 8.43 19.09
C SER A 562 -25.87 9.16 20.06
N ASN A 563 -25.41 9.38 21.30
CA ASN A 563 -26.15 10.13 22.30
C ASN A 563 -25.22 10.69 23.39
N ASP A 564 -25.28 11.98 23.62
CA ASP A 564 -24.54 12.70 24.69
C ASP A 564 -23.06 12.30 24.75
N GLY A 565 -22.38 12.32 23.59
CA GLY A 565 -20.95 11.98 23.45
C GLY A 565 -20.63 10.47 23.57
N LEU A 566 -21.60 9.59 23.82
CA LEU A 566 -21.47 8.16 23.60
C LEU A 566 -21.78 7.85 22.14
N TYR A 567 -20.90 7.13 21.48
CA TYR A 567 -21.14 6.61 20.13
C TYR A 567 -20.80 5.11 20.07
N ALA A 568 -21.48 4.39 19.22
CA ALA A 568 -21.19 3.01 18.91
C ALA A 568 -21.60 2.69 17.48
N GLY A 569 -20.73 2.01 16.75
CA GLY A 569 -20.96 1.45 15.43
C GLY A 569 -20.79 -0.08 15.50
N LEU A 570 -21.72 -0.84 14.93
CA LEU A 570 -21.61 -2.28 14.81
C LEU A 570 -22.06 -2.67 13.39
N THR A 571 -21.16 -3.25 12.63
CA THR A 571 -21.43 -3.76 11.29
C THR A 571 -21.19 -5.25 11.23
N PHE A 572 -22.13 -5.99 10.66
CA PHE A 572 -21.94 -7.36 10.22
C PHE A 572 -21.92 -7.37 8.71
N PHE A 573 -21.00 -8.13 8.12
CA PHE A 573 -20.90 -8.26 6.65
C PHE A 573 -20.75 -9.72 6.23
N HIS A 574 -21.28 -9.99 5.05
CA HIS A 574 -21.11 -11.26 4.36
C HIS A 574 -20.96 -11.00 2.86
N ASN A 575 -19.94 -11.56 2.26
CA ASN A 575 -19.59 -11.37 0.87
C ASN A 575 -19.32 -12.73 0.22
N ASP A 576 -20.18 -13.13 -0.73
CA ASP A 576 -19.95 -14.27 -1.60
C ASP A 576 -19.27 -13.76 -2.87
N VAL A 577 -18.13 -14.33 -3.23
CA VAL A 577 -17.35 -13.94 -4.40
C VAL A 577 -17.30 -15.12 -5.37
N ASP A 578 -17.98 -14.97 -6.50
CA ASP A 578 -17.93 -15.94 -7.59
C ASP A 578 -16.65 -15.70 -8.41
N ASN A 579 -15.95 -16.77 -8.77
CA ASN A 579 -14.69 -16.72 -9.55
C ASN A 579 -13.61 -15.83 -8.89
N TYR A 580 -13.40 -15.93 -7.59
CA TYR A 580 -12.34 -15.22 -6.89
C TYR A 580 -10.97 -15.61 -7.47
N ILE A 581 -10.20 -14.63 -7.93
CA ILE A 581 -8.88 -14.83 -8.54
C ILE A 581 -7.82 -14.83 -7.44
N TYR A 582 -6.96 -15.83 -7.45
CA TYR A 582 -5.86 -15.96 -6.47
C TYR A 582 -4.64 -16.63 -7.10
N LEU A 583 -3.48 -16.36 -6.55
CA LEU A 583 -2.23 -17.03 -6.87
C LEU A 583 -2.11 -18.27 -5.97
N MET A 584 -1.77 -19.41 -6.53
CA MET A 584 -1.62 -20.68 -5.85
C MET A 584 -0.27 -21.29 -6.17
N ASP A 585 0.51 -21.55 -5.13
CA ASP A 585 1.78 -22.28 -5.23
C ASP A 585 1.50 -23.76 -5.56
N GLU A 586 2.26 -24.35 -6.46
CA GLU A 586 2.22 -25.78 -6.73
C GLU A 586 2.78 -26.54 -5.52
N THR A 587 2.24 -27.73 -5.30
CA THR A 587 2.71 -28.62 -4.23
C THR A 587 3.82 -29.53 -4.77
N GLU A 588 4.70 -30.06 -3.89
CA GLU A 588 5.72 -31.05 -4.24
C GLU A 588 5.15 -32.23 -5.04
N ALA A 589 3.90 -32.63 -4.75
CA ALA A 589 3.23 -33.73 -5.47
C ALA A 589 2.80 -33.34 -6.89
N ASP A 590 2.58 -32.06 -7.17
CA ASP A 590 2.27 -31.55 -8.50
C ASP A 590 3.57 -31.38 -9.30
N HIS A 591 4.65 -30.96 -8.67
CA HIS A 591 5.99 -30.86 -9.24
C HIS A 591 6.53 -32.22 -9.74
N ASP A 592 6.35 -33.30 -8.94
CA ASP A 592 6.72 -34.68 -9.33
C ASP A 592 5.94 -35.22 -10.55
N ALA A 593 4.87 -34.54 -10.98
CA ALA A 593 4.00 -34.98 -12.08
C ALA A 593 4.33 -34.30 -13.42
N HIS A 594 5.13 -33.24 -13.42
CA HIS A 594 5.66 -32.59 -14.60
C HIS A 594 6.99 -33.23 -15.01
N ASP A 595 7.23 -33.37 -16.31
CA ASP A 595 8.48 -33.95 -16.84
C ASP A 595 9.68 -33.11 -16.36
N GLU A 596 10.80 -33.75 -16.04
CA GLU A 596 12.05 -33.21 -15.46
C GLU A 596 12.75 -32.12 -16.30
N ASP A 597 12.10 -31.56 -17.33
CA ASP A 597 12.72 -30.72 -18.35
C ASP A 597 12.36 -29.20 -18.24
N GLU A 598 11.46 -28.78 -17.31
CA GLU A 598 11.18 -27.36 -17.05
C GLU A 598 12.01 -26.88 -15.85
N HIS A 599 13.22 -26.38 -16.09
CA HIS A 599 14.07 -25.79 -15.07
C HIS A 599 13.59 -24.37 -14.75
N HIS A 600 12.84 -24.20 -13.65
CA HIS A 600 12.47 -22.87 -13.10
C HIS A 600 13.43 -22.38 -12.01
N GLY A 601 14.65 -22.96 -11.92
CA GLY A 601 15.54 -22.73 -10.81
C GLY A 601 14.93 -23.19 -9.48
N ASP A 602 15.34 -22.59 -8.37
CA ASP A 602 14.78 -22.86 -7.03
C ASP A 602 13.48 -22.11 -6.74
N LEU A 603 12.85 -21.49 -7.77
CA LEU A 603 11.63 -20.72 -7.61
C LEU A 603 10.39 -21.61 -7.55
N VAL A 604 9.48 -21.31 -6.62
CA VAL A 604 8.20 -22.00 -6.49
C VAL A 604 7.28 -21.64 -7.67
N LEU A 605 6.84 -22.62 -8.46
CA LEU A 605 5.88 -22.37 -9.53
C LEU A 605 4.51 -21.98 -8.94
N ALA A 606 3.96 -20.87 -9.37
CA ALA A 606 2.71 -20.31 -8.86
C ALA A 606 1.75 -19.90 -9.99
N ASN A 607 0.52 -20.39 -9.96
CA ASN A 607 -0.48 -20.23 -11.02
C ASN A 607 -1.65 -19.34 -10.60
N TYR A 608 -2.10 -18.42 -11.48
CA TYR A 608 -3.34 -17.67 -11.28
C TYR A 608 -4.57 -18.54 -11.58
N LEU A 609 -5.36 -18.81 -10.56
CA LEU A 609 -6.54 -19.65 -10.59
C LEU A 609 -7.81 -18.88 -10.20
N GLN A 610 -8.98 -19.49 -10.40
CA GLN A 610 -10.28 -18.99 -9.97
C GLN A 610 -11.05 -20.04 -9.21
N GLN A 611 -11.62 -19.65 -8.06
CA GLN A 611 -12.51 -20.47 -7.26
C GLN A 611 -13.51 -19.58 -6.51
N ASP A 612 -14.72 -20.07 -6.25
CA ASP A 612 -15.68 -19.33 -5.43
C ASP A 612 -15.19 -19.24 -4.00
N ALA A 613 -15.37 -18.06 -3.41
CA ALA A 613 -14.88 -17.73 -2.08
C ALA A 613 -15.95 -17.01 -1.25
N LYS A 614 -15.82 -17.06 0.08
CA LYS A 614 -16.72 -16.40 1.04
C LYS A 614 -15.93 -15.65 2.07
N PHE A 615 -16.33 -14.39 2.29
CA PHE A 615 -15.79 -13.55 3.33
C PHE A 615 -16.92 -13.17 4.29
N LYS A 616 -16.67 -13.26 5.59
CA LYS A 616 -17.62 -12.88 6.62
C LYS A 616 -16.89 -12.25 7.80
N GLY A 617 -17.55 -11.34 8.46
CA GLY A 617 -16.94 -10.70 9.62
C GLY A 617 -17.83 -9.68 10.30
N TYR A 618 -17.22 -8.99 11.26
CA TYR A 618 -17.87 -7.89 11.96
C TYR A 618 -16.86 -6.78 12.29
N GLU A 619 -17.39 -5.59 12.44
CA GLU A 619 -16.68 -4.37 12.84
C GLU A 619 -17.45 -3.75 14.01
N LEU A 620 -16.79 -3.53 15.13
CA LEU A 620 -17.33 -2.87 16.31
C LEU A 620 -16.47 -1.67 16.67
N GLU A 621 -17.09 -0.51 16.84
CA GLU A 621 -16.46 0.64 17.46
C GLU A 621 -17.40 1.20 18.54
N ILE A 622 -16.87 1.51 19.71
CA ILE A 622 -17.59 2.17 20.78
C ILE A 622 -16.71 3.20 21.46
N GLY A 623 -17.22 4.40 21.69
CA GLY A 623 -16.46 5.44 22.36
C GLY A 623 -17.33 6.40 23.16
N LYS A 624 -16.72 7.05 24.14
CA LYS A 624 -17.35 8.06 24.96
C LYS A 624 -16.46 9.29 25.08
N THR A 625 -17.00 10.43 24.70
CA THR A 625 -16.37 11.74 24.91
C THR A 625 -16.91 12.38 26.19
N PHE A 626 -15.99 12.77 27.06
CA PHE A 626 -16.24 13.49 28.31
C PHE A 626 -15.78 14.92 28.14
N ASN A 627 -16.71 15.86 28.20
CA ASN A 627 -16.38 17.29 28.22
C ASN A 627 -15.87 17.65 29.60
N LEU A 628 -14.60 18.02 29.71
CA LEU A 628 -13.94 18.45 30.93
C LEU A 628 -13.85 19.99 30.96
N SER A 629 -13.49 20.56 32.12
CA SER A 629 -13.35 22.03 32.28
C SER A 629 -12.28 22.67 31.36
N HIS A 630 -11.32 21.89 30.90
CA HIS A 630 -10.19 22.35 30.07
C HIS A 630 -9.93 21.44 28.87
N GLY A 631 -10.97 20.92 28.22
CA GLY A 631 -10.84 20.08 27.05
C GLY A 631 -11.81 18.91 27.01
N ALA A 632 -11.64 18.02 26.06
CA ALA A 632 -12.43 16.82 25.87
C ALA A 632 -11.55 15.57 25.98
N LEU A 633 -12.02 14.56 26.72
CA LEU A 633 -11.39 13.25 26.81
C LEU A 633 -12.29 12.23 26.12
N THR A 634 -11.77 11.58 25.09
CA THR A 634 -12.45 10.46 24.41
C THR A 634 -11.75 9.16 24.75
N LEU A 635 -12.52 8.19 25.19
CA LEU A 635 -12.10 6.79 25.34
C LEU A 635 -12.81 5.99 24.26
N ALA A 636 -12.08 5.24 23.45
CA ALA A 636 -12.65 4.41 22.39
C ALA A 636 -12.07 3.01 22.41
N PHE A 637 -12.90 2.07 21.99
CA PHE A 637 -12.56 0.68 21.76
C PHE A 637 -13.10 0.28 20.39
N GLY A 638 -12.27 -0.39 19.60
CA GLY A 638 -12.63 -1.01 18.35
C GLY A 638 -12.28 -2.50 18.36
N ARG A 639 -13.04 -3.30 17.63
CA ARG A 639 -12.73 -4.69 17.34
C ARG A 639 -13.18 -5.02 15.93
N ASP A 640 -12.36 -5.69 15.19
CA ASP A 640 -12.69 -6.24 13.88
C ASP A 640 -12.23 -7.69 13.74
N SER A 641 -12.96 -8.43 12.92
CA SER A 641 -12.65 -9.81 12.59
C SER A 641 -13.17 -10.09 11.18
N VAL A 642 -12.34 -10.74 10.37
CA VAL A 642 -12.69 -11.22 9.03
C VAL A 642 -12.18 -12.64 8.84
N SER A 643 -12.97 -13.48 8.18
CA SER A 643 -12.62 -14.84 7.79
C SER A 643 -12.90 -15.00 6.31
N GLY A 644 -11.94 -15.58 5.55
CA GLY A 644 -12.04 -15.89 4.13
C GLY A 644 -11.87 -17.40 3.92
N GLU A 645 -12.81 -18.03 3.23
CA GLU A 645 -12.80 -19.46 2.93
C GLU A 645 -13.17 -19.69 1.46
N PHE A 646 -12.51 -20.60 0.78
CA PHE A 646 -12.92 -21.11 -0.52
C PHE A 646 -14.16 -22.03 -0.41
N ALA A 647 -14.81 -22.31 -1.54
CA ALA A 647 -16.00 -23.17 -1.57
C ALA A 647 -15.76 -24.61 -1.09
N ASP A 648 -14.54 -25.11 -1.16
CA ASP A 648 -14.11 -26.43 -0.67
C ASP A 648 -13.78 -26.44 0.83
N GLY A 649 -13.74 -25.25 1.46
CA GLY A 649 -13.48 -25.07 2.89
C GLY A 649 -12.02 -24.83 3.25
N GLN A 650 -11.13 -24.65 2.27
CA GLN A 650 -9.76 -24.19 2.50
C GLN A 650 -9.76 -22.70 2.85
N TYR A 651 -8.82 -22.26 3.68
CA TYR A 651 -8.67 -20.84 4.02
C TYR A 651 -7.99 -20.07 2.89
N ILE A 652 -8.33 -18.80 2.76
CA ILE A 652 -7.67 -17.86 1.87
C ILE A 652 -6.41 -17.35 2.57
N SER A 653 -5.30 -17.25 1.86
CA SER A 653 -4.01 -16.83 2.40
C SER A 653 -4.00 -15.37 2.86
N ARG A 654 -3.13 -15.04 3.81
CA ARG A 654 -2.83 -13.68 4.29
C ARG A 654 -4.04 -12.90 4.81
N MET A 655 -4.99 -13.63 5.41
CA MET A 655 -6.17 -13.02 6.03
C MET A 655 -5.79 -12.26 7.30
N THR A 656 -6.26 -11.02 7.42
CA THR A 656 -6.04 -10.17 8.60
C THR A 656 -6.54 -10.87 9.87
N PRO A 657 -5.72 -11.04 10.93
CA PRO A 657 -6.14 -11.58 12.22
C PRO A 657 -7.18 -10.69 12.90
N GLU A 658 -7.92 -11.23 13.89
CA GLU A 658 -8.80 -10.44 14.76
C GLU A 658 -7.98 -9.42 15.56
N ARG A 659 -8.47 -8.17 15.65
CA ARG A 659 -7.76 -7.08 16.33
C ARG A 659 -8.65 -6.36 17.32
N ASP A 660 -8.05 -5.98 18.47
CA ASP A 660 -8.59 -5.05 19.46
C ASP A 660 -7.85 -3.72 19.41
N LEU A 661 -8.59 -2.63 19.23
CA LEU A 661 -8.05 -1.27 19.10
C LEU A 661 -8.52 -0.41 20.28
N TYR A 662 -7.61 0.01 21.14
CA TYR A 662 -7.91 0.89 22.27
C TYR A 662 -7.33 2.29 22.01
N LYS A 663 -8.15 3.33 22.20
CA LYS A 663 -7.72 4.71 22.00
C LYS A 663 -8.11 5.60 23.15
N VAL A 664 -7.18 6.44 23.59
CA VAL A 664 -7.40 7.51 24.55
C VAL A 664 -6.99 8.82 23.87
N VAL A 665 -7.96 9.70 23.61
CA VAL A 665 -7.72 10.99 22.97
C VAL A 665 -8.06 12.11 23.95
N TYR A 666 -7.13 13.02 24.21
CA TYR A 666 -7.40 14.23 24.99
C TYR A 666 -7.05 15.47 24.15
N ILE A 667 -8.04 16.31 23.98
CA ILE A 667 -7.88 17.59 23.24
C ILE A 667 -8.23 18.74 24.19
N ALA A 668 -7.30 19.65 24.38
CA ALA A 668 -7.48 20.84 25.20
C ALA A 668 -6.83 22.05 24.51
N ASP A 669 -7.61 23.11 24.24
CA ASP A 669 -7.21 24.35 23.55
C ASP A 669 -6.14 24.13 22.45
N ASN A 670 -4.89 23.97 22.85
CA ASN A 670 -3.73 23.85 21.98
C ASN A 670 -2.87 22.60 22.30
N LEU A 671 -3.42 21.61 23.00
CA LEU A 671 -2.78 20.34 23.33
C LEU A 671 -3.62 19.18 22.81
N LYS A 672 -3.02 18.30 22.03
CA LYS A 672 -3.60 17.02 21.60
C LYS A 672 -2.73 15.89 22.12
N PHE A 673 -3.34 14.95 22.79
CA PHE A 673 -2.71 13.71 23.26
C PHE A 673 -3.50 12.53 22.70
N LEU A 674 -2.80 11.58 22.13
CA LEU A 674 -3.34 10.31 21.63
C LEU A 674 -2.46 9.19 22.17
N LEU A 675 -3.08 8.24 22.85
CA LEU A 675 -2.49 6.93 23.19
C LEU A 675 -3.33 5.86 22.54
N SER A 676 -2.70 4.97 21.79
CA SER A 676 -3.37 3.84 21.16
C SER A 676 -2.65 2.53 21.45
N LEU A 677 -3.41 1.47 21.67
CA LEU A 677 -2.92 0.11 21.78
C LEU A 677 -3.67 -0.73 20.73
N LYS A 678 -2.93 -1.37 19.84
CA LYS A 678 -3.40 -2.40 18.91
C LYS A 678 -2.99 -3.76 19.47
N ASP A 679 -3.94 -4.62 19.75
CA ASP A 679 -3.75 -6.00 20.22
C ASP A 679 -4.23 -6.94 19.12
N VAL A 680 -3.30 -7.61 18.46
CA VAL A 680 -3.53 -8.50 17.31
C VAL A 680 -3.49 -9.94 17.82
N SER A 681 -4.51 -10.72 17.49
CA SER A 681 -4.58 -12.13 17.83
C SER A 681 -3.64 -12.99 16.98
N ALA A 682 -3.23 -14.15 17.48
CA ALA A 682 -2.55 -15.13 16.66
C ALA A 682 -3.44 -15.60 15.50
N GLN A 683 -2.85 -15.86 14.32
CA GLN A 683 -3.53 -16.41 13.16
C GLN A 683 -3.09 -17.85 12.93
N ASN A 684 -4.05 -18.76 13.05
CA ASN A 684 -3.85 -20.20 12.85
C ASN A 684 -4.73 -20.77 11.72
N ASP A 685 -5.64 -19.95 11.18
CA ASP A 685 -6.49 -20.31 10.05
C ASP A 685 -5.74 -19.92 8.76
N THR A 686 -4.79 -20.78 8.35
CA THR A 686 -3.86 -20.54 7.25
C THR A 686 -4.24 -21.33 6.01
N ALA A 687 -3.85 -20.85 4.84
CA ALA A 687 -3.91 -21.59 3.58
C ALA A 687 -2.89 -22.74 3.55
N ALA A 688 -2.93 -23.58 2.52
CA ALA A 688 -1.86 -24.55 2.26
C ALA A 688 -0.54 -23.78 2.01
N ASN A 689 0.55 -24.31 2.53
CA ASN A 689 1.90 -23.70 2.42
C ASN A 689 2.04 -22.32 3.09
N GLU A 690 1.14 -21.93 3.97
CA GLU A 690 1.20 -20.69 4.73
C GLU A 690 1.49 -20.97 6.20
N THR A 691 2.52 -20.31 6.76
CA THR A 691 2.88 -20.41 8.16
C THR A 691 1.90 -19.66 9.06
N ALA A 692 1.63 -20.16 10.26
CA ALA A 692 0.87 -19.43 11.27
C ALA A 692 1.69 -18.26 11.82
N SER A 693 1.03 -17.27 12.44
CA SER A 693 1.73 -16.18 13.12
C SER A 693 1.21 -15.98 14.54
N ASP A 694 2.12 -15.61 15.44
CA ASP A 694 1.78 -15.23 16.80
C ASP A 694 1.09 -13.87 16.86
N GLY A 695 0.28 -13.66 17.90
CA GLY A 695 -0.31 -12.35 18.17
C GLY A 695 0.70 -11.38 18.79
N PHE A 696 0.45 -10.08 18.64
CA PHE A 696 1.35 -9.03 19.16
C PHE A 696 0.60 -7.79 19.66
N LYS A 697 1.31 -6.90 20.37
CA LYS A 697 0.74 -5.67 20.93
C LYS A 697 1.58 -4.44 20.58
N MET A 698 0.99 -3.50 19.86
CA MET A 698 1.61 -2.24 19.50
C MET A 698 1.04 -1.09 20.34
N LEU A 699 1.88 -0.51 21.23
CA LEU A 699 1.52 0.69 21.99
C LEU A 699 2.14 1.92 21.35
N ASN A 700 1.29 2.88 20.93
CA ASN A 700 1.71 4.11 20.29
C ASN A 700 1.24 5.34 21.07
N LEU A 701 2.04 6.40 21.03
CA LEU A 701 1.78 7.67 21.68
C LEU A 701 2.01 8.83 20.70
N ASN A 702 1.11 9.80 20.69
CA ASN A 702 1.33 11.09 20.02
C ASN A 702 0.93 12.24 20.96
N LEU A 703 1.81 13.21 21.14
CA LEU A 703 1.58 14.41 21.94
C LEU A 703 1.96 15.63 21.10
N SER A 704 0.97 16.47 20.80
CA SER A 704 1.16 17.69 20.00
C SER A 704 0.77 18.93 20.79
N LYS A 705 1.56 19.99 20.70
CA LYS A 705 1.32 21.29 21.30
C LYS A 705 1.38 22.37 20.22
N THR A 706 0.28 23.09 20.05
CA THR A 706 0.20 24.23 19.14
C THR A 706 0.38 25.53 19.92
N ILE A 707 1.21 26.43 19.40
CA ILE A 707 1.51 27.72 19.97
C ILE A 707 1.20 28.78 18.91
N GLU A 708 0.18 29.57 19.16
CA GLU A 708 -0.19 30.68 18.29
C GLU A 708 0.44 31.99 18.77
N SER A 709 1.05 32.72 17.84
CA SER A 709 1.61 34.03 18.07
C SER A 709 0.54 35.12 17.91
N SER A 710 0.69 36.25 18.55
CA SER A 710 -0.17 37.44 18.35
C SER A 710 -0.19 37.98 16.92
N SER A 711 0.74 37.57 16.06
CA SER A 711 0.77 37.87 14.63
C SER A 711 0.02 36.83 13.75
N GLY A 712 -0.60 35.82 14.34
CA GLY A 712 -1.31 34.74 13.62
C GLY A 712 -0.41 33.58 13.18
N ASN A 713 0.90 33.63 13.47
CA ASN A 713 1.81 32.52 13.15
C ASN A 713 1.59 31.36 14.12
N ILE A 714 1.65 30.14 13.61
CA ILE A 714 1.37 28.90 14.33
C ILE A 714 2.63 28.03 14.36
N LEU A 715 3.08 27.66 15.57
CA LEU A 715 4.11 26.65 15.78
C LEU A 715 3.48 25.42 16.42
N THR A 716 3.55 24.28 15.78
CA THR A 716 3.14 22.98 16.33
C THR A 716 4.38 22.15 16.62
N LEU A 717 4.50 21.68 17.86
CA LEU A 717 5.54 20.76 18.31
C LEU A 717 4.88 19.43 18.67
N SER A 718 5.36 18.35 18.07
CA SER A 718 4.85 16.99 18.30
C SER A 718 5.98 16.07 18.75
N VAL A 719 5.65 15.17 19.67
CA VAL A 719 6.49 14.05 20.08
C VAL A 719 5.68 12.79 19.85
N PHE A 720 6.25 11.82 19.18
CA PHE A 720 5.57 10.53 18.96
C PHE A 720 6.44 9.36 19.41
N GLY A 721 5.78 8.25 19.71
CA GLY A 721 6.41 6.97 19.97
C GLY A 721 5.58 5.87 19.33
N LYS A 722 6.22 4.97 18.59
CA LYS A 722 5.63 3.78 17.98
C LYS A 722 6.28 2.53 18.56
N ASN A 723 5.55 1.45 18.64
CA ASN A 723 6.01 0.21 19.26
C ASN A 723 6.74 0.44 20.60
N LEU A 724 6.13 1.21 21.51
CA LEU A 724 6.76 1.56 22.80
C LEU A 724 7.06 0.35 23.69
N LEU A 725 6.42 -0.79 23.41
CA LEU A 725 6.66 -2.06 24.09
C LEU A 725 7.90 -2.80 23.56
N ASP A 726 8.41 -2.40 22.39
CA ASP A 726 9.51 -3.06 21.70
C ASP A 726 9.19 -4.53 21.39
N GLU A 727 7.97 -4.74 20.90
CA GLU A 727 7.41 -6.05 20.60
C GLU A 727 7.97 -6.55 19.27
N ALA A 728 8.47 -7.79 19.23
CA ALA A 728 8.78 -8.49 18.00
C ALA A 728 7.45 -8.87 17.33
N ALA A 729 7.06 -8.12 16.31
CA ALA A 729 5.76 -8.25 15.68
C ALA A 729 5.90 -8.60 14.21
N ARG A 730 5.09 -9.58 13.76
CA ARG A 730 5.00 -10.02 12.36
C ARG A 730 3.60 -9.81 11.85
N ASN A 731 3.50 -9.16 10.71
CA ASN A 731 2.21 -8.90 10.10
C ASN A 731 1.75 -10.10 9.26
N HIS A 732 0.77 -10.85 9.73
CA HIS A 732 0.26 -12.03 9.02
C HIS A 732 -0.18 -11.75 7.58
N SER A 733 -0.61 -10.51 7.29
CA SER A 733 -1.02 -10.10 5.95
C SER A 733 0.16 -9.76 5.02
N SER A 734 1.40 -9.76 5.53
CA SER A 734 2.62 -9.62 4.72
C SER A 734 2.91 -10.91 3.97
N PHE A 735 3.50 -10.76 2.79
CA PHE A 735 3.97 -11.87 1.97
C PHE A 735 5.22 -12.52 2.58
N VAL A 736 6.08 -11.69 3.16
CA VAL A 736 7.39 -12.03 3.74
C VAL A 736 7.39 -11.83 5.28
N LYS A 737 6.32 -12.28 5.95
CA LYS A 737 6.11 -12.00 7.37
C LYS A 737 7.15 -12.63 8.31
N ASP A 738 7.79 -13.71 7.89
CA ASP A 738 8.74 -14.45 8.71
C ASP A 738 10.13 -13.80 8.61
N GLU A 739 10.50 -13.28 7.45
CA GLU A 739 11.78 -12.65 7.12
C GLU A 739 11.76 -11.12 7.42
N VAL A 740 10.60 -10.46 7.24
CA VAL A 740 10.45 -9.01 7.36
C VAL A 740 9.51 -8.64 8.52
N PRO A 741 10.01 -8.59 9.76
CA PRO A 741 9.24 -8.16 10.92
C PRO A 741 8.94 -6.66 10.89
N LEU A 742 7.95 -6.23 11.69
CA LEU A 742 7.67 -4.81 11.90
C LEU A 742 8.78 -4.14 12.71
N ALA A 743 8.99 -2.85 12.47
CA ALA A 743 10.01 -2.04 13.13
C ALA A 743 9.90 -2.07 14.67
N GLY A 744 11.03 -2.07 15.35
CA GLY A 744 11.17 -1.98 16.79
C GLY A 744 10.70 -0.64 17.35
N ARG A 745 11.12 -0.30 18.57
CA ARG A 745 10.70 0.94 19.26
C ARG A 745 11.20 2.18 18.54
N ASN A 746 10.25 3.02 18.10
CA ASN A 746 10.54 4.32 17.50
C ASN A 746 10.13 5.48 18.40
N LEU A 747 11.01 6.46 18.57
CA LEU A 747 10.75 7.74 19.23
C LEU A 747 11.09 8.88 18.26
N GLY A 748 10.15 9.80 18.05
CA GLY A 748 10.38 10.88 17.13
C GLY A 748 9.82 12.22 17.60
N VAL A 749 10.29 13.26 16.91
CA VAL A 749 9.87 14.65 17.15
C VAL A 749 9.57 15.33 15.81
N ARG A 750 8.53 16.16 15.80
CA ARG A 750 8.19 17.01 14.65
C ARG A 750 7.94 18.44 15.08
N ALA A 751 8.47 19.39 14.33
CA ALA A 751 8.17 20.81 14.47
C ALA A 751 7.59 21.33 13.15
N SER A 752 6.43 22.00 13.21
CA SER A 752 5.80 22.62 12.05
C SER A 752 5.52 24.09 12.35
N TYR A 753 5.93 24.99 11.47
CA TYR A 753 5.74 26.43 11.60
C TYR A 753 5.00 27.00 10.39
N SER A 754 3.87 27.69 10.66
CA SER A 754 3.03 28.30 9.63
C SER A 754 2.93 29.82 9.87
N PHE A 755 3.07 30.63 8.81
CA PHE A 755 3.00 32.08 8.84
C PHE A 755 2.43 32.67 7.53
#